data_9284f0f7a40caaac5ee195a99f666142
#
_entry.id   9284f0f7a40caaac5ee195a99f666142
#
_cell.length_a   1.000
_cell.length_b   1.000
_cell.length_c   1.000
_cell.angle_alpha   90.00
_cell.angle_beta   90.00
_cell.angle_gamma   90.00
#
_symmetry.space_group_name_H-M   'P 1'
#
loop_
_entity.id
_entity.type
_entity.pdbx_description
1 polymer ?
#
loop_
_entity_poly.entity_id
_entity_poly.type
_entity_poly.pdbx_seq_one_letter_code
_entity_poly.pdbx_strand_id
1 'polypeptide(L)'
;VNTTTLAVLVPLLPFLGGIAGLLIGRGAAGLVRPLAVLPAAASAVLAVLVAVRQGGGATIDAATRLTPTGAAPVDLALHLDGFAVLVAVLVTVVSTCVQLYSTGYLREDPRYSSYAALVSLFTSAMLLVVYSGDLMVLLVGWEVMGICSYFLIGHYWETPEARSASLKAFLVTKLGDVPFLFGLFALAADTGSFRITEVLHAVTHGGLDHPTLIALLLLCGVVGKSAQFPLHTWLPDAMAGPTPVSALIHAATMVAAGVYLVARLLPVFTSSAAALVVLAVLAAVTMVGSGLAALAQDDIKRVLAYSTAGQLGYMTGALAVGDRGAAVFHLLSHGAFKALLFLAAGVVIHAAGTNSLAAMSRMPGLRRAVPDAYWTMTVALLALAAIPPFTGFFSKEAVLGAAEHAATGHAHGIPTAAGWLVLVAGLATALLTGAYATRLWLLLGARETPEAAGAREAAEAAEAAEAAEAAEAAEAVGAVGAEAREATASAPDGTPAHGHPGTPRVMNAVLWLLAIPTFLFGLTAWALPDWFDGRDLAPTLTTSVLGTGVALVGGLLTYAAWRHTKALAARYPLGAVAADPEGDAGRTEAQAIASRPAAYGAPGGTEDPADPGRLLLGSLHRHAATGFHLDRLHSALAVTPVRAGATLVRFLDTAVIDTYVRAAAALPKLLGAAARRAQTGNIQTYLGALIAAAALLTCAVVLYAAGA
;
A
#
# COMPACT_ATOMS: atom_id res chain seq x y z
N VAL A 1 -15.33 -9.40 33.07
CA VAL A 1 -15.48 -8.35 32.03
C VAL A 1 -16.33 -8.92 30.92
N ASN A 2 -17.35 -8.18 30.50
CA ASN A 2 -18.28 -8.52 29.42
C ASN A 2 -17.53 -8.56 28.09
N THR A 3 -17.94 -9.43 27.15
CA THR A 3 -17.32 -9.58 25.83
C THR A 3 -17.40 -8.29 25.01
N THR A 4 -18.50 -7.53 25.13
CA THR A 4 -18.64 -6.21 24.49
C THR A 4 -17.58 -5.22 24.98
N THR A 5 -17.30 -5.18 26.29
CA THR A 5 -16.24 -4.31 26.84
C THR A 5 -14.87 -4.72 26.32
N LEU A 6 -14.59 -6.03 26.22
CA LEU A 6 -13.33 -6.52 25.62
C LEU A 6 -13.25 -6.10 24.15
N ALA A 7 -14.33 -6.23 23.41
CA ALA A 7 -14.39 -5.84 22.00
C ALA A 7 -14.08 -4.35 21.79
N VAL A 8 -14.64 -3.45 22.61
CA VAL A 8 -14.35 -2.01 22.53
C VAL A 8 -12.88 -1.70 22.82
N LEU A 9 -12.24 -2.45 23.72
CA LEU A 9 -10.82 -2.25 24.03
C LEU A 9 -9.90 -2.63 22.87
N VAL A 10 -10.30 -3.53 21.96
CA VAL A 10 -9.47 -3.98 20.83
C VAL A 10 -9.04 -2.82 19.93
N PRO A 11 -9.91 -1.96 19.37
CA PRO A 11 -9.51 -0.80 18.61
C PRO A 11 -8.96 0.34 19.47
N LEU A 12 -9.39 0.45 20.73
CA LEU A 12 -9.04 1.56 21.63
C LEU A 12 -7.58 1.50 22.09
N LEU A 13 -7.03 0.30 22.36
CA LEU A 13 -5.66 0.17 22.85
C LEU A 13 -4.61 0.67 21.86
N PRO A 14 -4.60 0.26 20.58
CA PRO A 14 -3.65 0.82 19.62
C PRO A 14 -3.90 2.32 19.37
N PHE A 15 -5.13 2.81 19.43
CA PHE A 15 -5.43 4.23 19.36
C PHE A 15 -4.74 5.02 20.48
N LEU A 16 -4.95 4.61 21.73
CA LEU A 16 -4.32 5.26 22.88
C LEU A 16 -2.80 5.13 22.87
N GLY A 17 -2.27 3.98 22.45
CA GLY A 17 -0.84 3.77 22.25
C GLY A 17 -0.25 4.72 21.19
N GLY A 18 -0.94 4.94 20.09
CA GLY A 18 -0.57 5.88 19.05
C GLY A 18 -0.55 7.34 19.55
N ILE A 19 -1.62 7.77 20.20
CA ILE A 19 -1.69 9.13 20.79
C ILE A 19 -0.61 9.33 21.85
N ALA A 20 -0.42 8.38 22.75
CA ALA A 20 0.62 8.44 23.78
C ALA A 20 2.02 8.51 23.14
N GLY A 21 2.28 7.71 22.09
CA GLY A 21 3.53 7.73 21.33
C GLY A 21 3.83 9.09 20.69
N LEU A 22 2.80 9.77 20.14
CA LEU A 22 2.95 11.12 19.56
C LEU A 22 3.23 12.18 20.61
N LEU A 23 2.54 12.12 21.76
CA LEU A 23 2.64 13.14 22.81
C LEU A 23 3.93 13.00 23.62
N ILE A 24 4.32 11.77 23.97
CA ILE A 24 5.42 11.49 24.89
C ILE A 24 6.74 11.24 24.13
N GLY A 25 6.68 10.80 22.89
CA GLY A 25 7.81 10.26 22.13
C GLY A 25 9.01 11.18 22.01
N ARG A 26 8.81 12.52 22.00
CA ARG A 26 9.92 13.50 21.96
C ARG A 26 10.61 13.68 23.31
N GLY A 27 9.90 13.47 24.41
CA GLY A 27 10.43 13.65 25.78
C GLY A 27 11.02 12.40 26.40
N ALA A 28 10.60 11.21 25.94
CA ALA A 28 10.99 9.93 26.53
C ALA A 28 11.18 8.85 25.45
N ALA A 29 12.25 8.97 24.67
CA ALA A 29 12.56 8.07 23.56
C ALA A 29 12.59 6.57 23.94
N GLY A 30 12.97 6.24 25.17
CA GLY A 30 12.97 4.88 25.68
C GLY A 30 11.59 4.24 25.84
N LEU A 31 10.52 5.04 25.96
CA LEU A 31 9.14 4.56 26.09
C LEU A 31 8.44 4.36 24.73
N VAL A 32 8.99 4.85 23.65
CA VAL A 32 8.35 4.78 22.32
C VAL A 32 8.13 3.34 21.88
N ARG A 33 9.15 2.47 22.01
CA ARG A 33 9.04 1.06 21.63
C ARG A 33 8.01 0.29 22.46
N PRO A 34 8.01 0.36 23.81
CA PRO A 34 6.96 -0.24 24.62
C PRO A 34 5.55 0.28 24.28
N LEU A 35 5.38 1.60 24.06
CA LEU A 35 4.09 2.20 23.70
C LEU A 35 3.61 1.78 22.31
N ALA A 36 4.49 1.42 21.40
CA ALA A 36 4.14 0.88 20.10
C ALA A 36 3.72 -0.60 20.18
N VAL A 37 4.50 -1.43 20.90
CA VAL A 37 4.36 -2.88 20.88
C VAL A 37 3.30 -3.38 21.88
N LEU A 38 3.32 -2.90 23.13
CA LEU A 38 2.46 -3.46 24.18
C LEU A 38 0.96 -3.25 23.93
N PRO A 39 0.47 -2.06 23.52
CA PRO A 39 -0.95 -1.89 23.18
C PRO A 39 -1.38 -2.72 21.97
N ALA A 40 -0.52 -2.88 20.95
CA ALA A 40 -0.80 -3.73 19.81
C ALA A 40 -0.90 -5.21 20.20
N ALA A 41 0.05 -5.71 21.01
CA ALA A 41 0.04 -7.07 21.51
C ALA A 41 -1.16 -7.34 22.44
N ALA A 42 -1.48 -6.40 23.33
CA ALA A 42 -2.67 -6.51 24.18
C ALA A 42 -3.95 -6.54 23.35
N SER A 43 -4.05 -5.70 22.31
CA SER A 43 -5.16 -5.72 21.36
C SER A 43 -5.28 -7.07 20.65
N ALA A 44 -4.17 -7.70 20.24
CA ALA A 44 -4.18 -9.02 19.61
C ALA A 44 -4.69 -10.11 20.59
N VAL A 45 -4.21 -10.10 21.83
CA VAL A 45 -4.68 -11.04 22.85
C VAL A 45 -6.18 -10.86 23.10
N LEU A 46 -6.67 -9.62 23.21
CA LEU A 46 -8.08 -9.34 23.40
C LEU A 46 -8.91 -9.75 22.17
N ALA A 47 -8.44 -9.52 20.94
CA ALA A 47 -9.13 -9.95 19.72
C ALA A 47 -9.29 -11.48 19.67
N VAL A 48 -8.23 -12.23 20.00
CA VAL A 48 -8.30 -13.70 20.12
C VAL A 48 -9.28 -14.12 21.22
N LEU A 49 -9.26 -13.46 22.38
CA LEU A 49 -10.18 -13.77 23.47
C LEU A 49 -11.65 -13.51 23.09
N VAL A 50 -11.92 -12.41 22.35
CA VAL A 50 -13.25 -12.10 21.81
C VAL A 50 -13.66 -13.18 20.82
N ALA A 51 -12.78 -13.61 19.90
CA ALA A 51 -13.04 -14.68 18.96
C ALA A 51 -13.42 -16.01 19.67
N VAL A 52 -12.61 -16.43 20.63
CA VAL A 52 -12.84 -17.67 21.39
C VAL A 52 -14.16 -17.61 22.16
N ARG A 53 -14.52 -16.46 22.76
CA ARG A 53 -15.78 -16.31 23.52
C ARG A 53 -17.02 -16.25 22.64
N GLN A 54 -16.89 -15.70 21.44
CA GLN A 54 -17.99 -15.59 20.49
C GLN A 54 -18.31 -16.94 19.82
N GLY A 55 -17.27 -17.74 19.47
CA GLY A 55 -17.45 -19.09 18.95
C GLY A 55 -18.09 -19.20 17.56
N GLY A 56 -18.04 -18.15 16.75
CA GLY A 56 -18.46 -18.15 15.33
C GLY A 56 -19.96 -17.94 15.08
N GLY A 57 -20.84 -18.54 15.87
CA GLY A 57 -22.28 -18.51 15.62
C GLY A 57 -23.07 -17.36 16.28
N ALA A 58 -22.47 -16.62 17.21
CA ALA A 58 -23.12 -15.52 17.90
C ALA A 58 -22.71 -14.16 17.32
N THR A 59 -23.65 -13.22 17.24
CA THR A 59 -23.36 -11.82 16.92
C THR A 59 -23.29 -10.99 18.21
N ILE A 60 -22.37 -10.01 18.23
CA ILE A 60 -22.29 -9.02 19.32
C ILE A 60 -22.73 -7.69 18.72
N ASP A 61 -23.91 -7.23 19.15
CA ASP A 61 -24.47 -5.94 18.75
C ASP A 61 -24.58 -5.03 19.98
N ALA A 62 -24.05 -3.82 19.86
CA ALA A 62 -24.18 -2.77 20.85
C ALA A 62 -24.23 -1.41 20.17
N ALA A 63 -25.09 -0.51 20.60
CA ALA A 63 -25.18 0.81 20.01
C ALA A 63 -25.45 1.87 21.08
N THR A 64 -24.82 3.04 20.88
CA THR A 64 -25.09 4.25 21.65
C THR A 64 -25.26 5.40 20.67
N ARG A 65 -26.37 6.15 20.80
CA ARG A 65 -26.64 7.28 19.91
C ARG A 65 -25.57 8.36 20.06
N LEU A 66 -24.90 8.70 18.96
CA LEU A 66 -23.86 9.72 18.93
C LEU A 66 -24.45 11.11 18.66
N THR A 67 -25.34 11.20 17.66
CA THR A 67 -25.96 12.47 17.29
C THR A 67 -27.45 12.26 16.99
N PRO A 68 -28.35 13.10 17.50
CA PRO A 68 -29.76 13.10 17.12
C PRO A 68 -29.91 13.88 15.79
N THR A 69 -29.40 13.34 14.69
CA THR A 69 -29.49 13.98 13.39
C THR A 69 -30.76 13.55 12.67
N GLY A 70 -31.71 14.44 12.49
CA GLY A 70 -32.84 14.39 11.56
C GLY A 70 -33.43 13.00 11.24
N ALA A 71 -33.50 12.68 9.94
CA ALA A 71 -34.14 11.47 9.45
C ALA A 71 -33.27 10.18 9.61
N ALA A 72 -31.95 10.28 9.75
CA ALA A 72 -31.05 9.15 9.92
C ALA A 72 -30.01 9.45 11.01
N PRO A 73 -30.22 8.98 12.26
CA PRO A 73 -29.27 9.17 13.35
C PRO A 73 -27.96 8.40 13.09
N VAL A 74 -26.84 8.97 13.55
CA VAL A 74 -25.55 8.30 13.57
C VAL A 74 -25.33 7.69 14.95
N ASP A 75 -25.06 6.39 14.98
CA ASP A 75 -24.86 5.65 16.21
C ASP A 75 -23.38 5.19 16.32
N LEU A 76 -22.81 5.33 17.52
CA LEU A 76 -21.60 4.58 17.83
C LEU A 76 -22.01 3.12 18.04
N ALA A 77 -22.06 2.38 16.95
CA ALA A 77 -22.55 1.01 16.93
C ALA A 77 -21.40 0.02 16.68
N LEU A 78 -21.46 -1.09 17.38
CA LEU A 78 -20.60 -2.25 17.26
C LEU A 78 -21.41 -3.39 16.62
N HIS A 79 -20.87 -4.04 15.59
CA HIS A 79 -21.47 -5.22 14.98
C HIS A 79 -20.39 -6.26 14.66
N LEU A 80 -20.33 -7.31 15.47
CA LEU A 80 -19.33 -8.37 15.36
C LEU A 80 -20.03 -9.71 15.10
N ASP A 81 -19.82 -10.21 13.92
CA ASP A 81 -20.11 -11.58 13.52
C ASP A 81 -18.81 -12.40 13.37
N GLY A 82 -18.92 -13.65 12.98
CA GLY A 82 -17.78 -14.56 12.91
C GLY A 82 -16.65 -14.04 12.04
N PHE A 83 -16.94 -13.53 10.83
CA PHE A 83 -15.87 -13.07 9.95
C PHE A 83 -15.24 -11.74 10.41
N ALA A 84 -16.01 -10.83 11.02
CA ALA A 84 -15.45 -9.58 11.56
C ALA A 84 -14.41 -9.86 12.64
N VAL A 85 -14.72 -10.79 13.53
CA VAL A 85 -13.81 -11.15 14.63
C VAL A 85 -12.52 -11.79 14.10
N LEU A 86 -12.63 -12.69 13.10
CA LEU A 86 -11.46 -13.31 12.47
C LEU A 86 -10.59 -12.29 11.74
N VAL A 87 -11.20 -11.34 11.02
CA VAL A 87 -10.46 -10.25 10.36
C VAL A 87 -9.78 -9.35 11.40
N ALA A 88 -10.43 -9.07 12.54
CA ALA A 88 -9.80 -8.30 13.62
C ALA A 88 -8.60 -9.04 14.24
N VAL A 89 -8.67 -10.36 14.41
CA VAL A 89 -7.53 -11.17 14.84
C VAL A 89 -6.39 -11.04 13.83
N LEU A 90 -6.67 -11.16 12.53
CA LEU A 90 -5.65 -10.97 11.49
C LEU A 90 -5.00 -9.59 11.59
N VAL A 91 -5.80 -8.51 11.66
CA VAL A 91 -5.31 -7.12 11.72
C VAL A 91 -4.41 -6.92 12.93
N THR A 92 -4.83 -7.37 14.11
CA THR A 92 -4.10 -7.16 15.36
C THR A 92 -2.82 -8.00 15.44
N VAL A 93 -2.84 -9.24 14.97
CA VAL A 93 -1.65 -10.12 14.94
C VAL A 93 -0.61 -9.57 13.95
N VAL A 94 -1.03 -9.23 12.73
CA VAL A 94 -0.11 -8.67 11.72
C VAL A 94 0.46 -7.34 12.20
N SER A 95 -0.36 -6.45 12.76
CA SER A 95 0.11 -5.17 13.32
C SER A 95 1.12 -5.36 14.44
N THR A 96 0.88 -6.31 15.35
CA THR A 96 1.83 -6.66 16.43
C THR A 96 3.17 -7.15 15.85
N CYS A 97 3.11 -8.05 14.86
CA CYS A 97 4.31 -8.53 14.16
C CYS A 97 5.08 -7.38 13.48
N VAL A 98 4.35 -6.46 12.81
CA VAL A 98 4.95 -5.29 12.17
C VAL A 98 5.59 -4.35 13.20
N GLN A 99 4.92 -4.06 14.32
CA GLN A 99 5.49 -3.22 15.38
C GLN A 99 6.74 -3.85 15.99
N LEU A 100 6.71 -5.16 16.30
CA LEU A 100 7.88 -5.90 16.80
C LEU A 100 9.04 -5.87 15.79
N TYR A 101 8.78 -6.20 14.54
CA TYR A 101 9.78 -6.20 13.47
C TYR A 101 10.41 -4.81 13.29
N SER A 102 9.60 -3.76 13.34
CA SER A 102 10.04 -2.38 13.16
C SER A 102 10.99 -1.90 14.25
N THR A 103 10.97 -2.50 15.45
CA THR A 103 11.96 -2.19 16.52
C THR A 103 13.40 -2.51 16.12
N GLY A 104 13.57 -3.53 15.27
CA GLY A 104 14.86 -3.90 14.70
C GLY A 104 15.17 -3.18 13.39
N TYR A 105 14.17 -3.14 12.49
CA TYR A 105 14.31 -2.63 11.12
C TYR A 105 14.55 -1.10 11.07
N LEU A 106 13.85 -0.31 11.88
CA LEU A 106 13.99 1.15 11.99
C LEU A 106 14.73 1.55 13.27
N ARG A 107 15.72 0.74 13.70
CA ARG A 107 16.41 0.95 14.97
C ARG A 107 17.08 2.32 15.07
N GLU A 108 17.63 2.81 13.98
CA GLU A 108 18.42 4.04 13.88
C GLU A 108 17.64 5.19 13.23
N ASP A 109 16.38 4.96 12.83
CA ASP A 109 15.57 6.01 12.20
C ASP A 109 15.12 7.05 13.24
N PRO A 110 15.49 8.34 13.07
CA PRO A 110 15.13 9.40 14.00
C PRO A 110 13.62 9.66 14.07
N ARG A 111 12.85 9.22 13.07
CA ARG A 111 11.39 9.38 12.97
C ARG A 111 10.62 8.15 13.45
N TYR A 112 11.28 7.18 14.07
CA TYR A 112 10.63 5.97 14.57
C TYR A 112 9.40 6.25 15.46
N SER A 113 9.43 7.32 16.27
CA SER A 113 8.30 7.70 17.13
C SER A 113 7.03 8.02 16.34
N SER A 114 7.11 8.88 15.32
CA SER A 114 5.97 9.22 14.46
C SER A 114 5.52 8.03 13.62
N TYR A 115 6.46 7.26 13.11
CA TYR A 115 6.19 6.01 12.39
C TYR A 115 5.36 5.03 13.25
N ALA A 116 5.84 4.68 14.44
CA ALA A 116 5.21 3.72 15.32
C ALA A 116 3.80 4.17 15.76
N ALA A 117 3.63 5.47 16.03
CA ALA A 117 2.35 6.05 16.37
C ALA A 117 1.36 5.98 15.19
N LEU A 118 1.80 6.31 13.97
CA LEU A 118 0.97 6.21 12.76
C LEU A 118 0.57 4.76 12.45
N VAL A 119 1.45 3.78 12.65
CA VAL A 119 1.12 2.36 12.53
C VAL A 119 0.03 1.95 13.53
N SER A 120 0.12 2.43 14.78
CA SER A 120 -0.91 2.16 15.80
C SER A 120 -2.25 2.81 15.48
N LEU A 121 -2.26 4.07 15.02
CA LEU A 121 -3.48 4.78 14.58
C LEU A 121 -4.09 4.13 13.33
N PHE A 122 -3.28 3.71 12.38
CA PHE A 122 -3.70 3.00 11.18
C PHE A 122 -4.37 1.65 11.52
N THR A 123 -3.78 0.92 12.45
CA THR A 123 -4.35 -0.34 12.99
C THR A 123 -5.70 -0.10 13.65
N SER A 124 -5.78 0.93 14.50
CA SER A 124 -7.05 1.31 15.14
C SER A 124 -8.12 1.71 14.14
N ALA A 125 -7.75 2.46 13.09
CA ALA A 125 -8.67 2.86 12.03
C ALA A 125 -9.23 1.65 11.26
N MET A 126 -8.39 0.66 10.93
CA MET A 126 -8.86 -0.57 10.31
C MET A 126 -9.78 -1.38 11.24
N LEU A 127 -9.44 -1.47 12.52
CA LEU A 127 -10.29 -2.12 13.51
C LEU A 127 -11.64 -1.41 13.68
N LEU A 128 -11.66 -0.08 13.56
CA LEU A 128 -12.90 0.70 13.54
C LEU A 128 -13.77 0.34 12.33
N VAL A 129 -13.17 0.20 11.13
CA VAL A 129 -13.87 -0.26 9.92
C VAL A 129 -14.48 -1.65 10.15
N VAL A 130 -13.70 -2.58 10.73
CA VAL A 130 -14.11 -3.98 10.93
C VAL A 130 -15.19 -4.11 12.01
N TYR A 131 -15.13 -3.30 13.06
CA TYR A 131 -16.00 -3.41 14.23
C TYR A 131 -17.25 -2.54 14.13
N SER A 132 -17.28 -1.55 13.23
CA SER A 132 -18.40 -0.64 13.12
C SER A 132 -19.70 -1.34 12.72
N GLY A 133 -20.76 -1.05 13.45
CA GLY A 133 -22.15 -1.37 13.13
C GLY A 133 -22.90 -0.21 12.45
N ASP A 134 -22.22 0.90 12.15
CA ASP A 134 -22.76 2.11 11.53
C ASP A 134 -21.91 2.54 10.34
N LEU A 135 -22.55 2.85 9.20
CA LEU A 135 -21.88 3.19 7.94
C LEU A 135 -21.08 4.50 8.03
N MET A 136 -21.54 5.48 8.82
CA MET A 136 -20.82 6.75 8.99
C MET A 136 -19.58 6.57 9.88
N VAL A 137 -19.67 5.77 10.93
CA VAL A 137 -18.51 5.43 11.77
C VAL A 137 -17.51 4.58 10.99
N LEU A 138 -17.98 3.65 10.15
CA LEU A 138 -17.15 2.90 9.21
C LEU A 138 -16.40 3.86 8.26
N LEU A 139 -17.10 4.87 7.70
CA LEU A 139 -16.50 5.88 6.84
C LEU A 139 -15.41 6.67 7.57
N VAL A 140 -15.60 7.02 8.85
CA VAL A 140 -14.54 7.68 9.65
C VAL A 140 -13.29 6.82 9.72
N GLY A 141 -13.43 5.53 10.04
CA GLY A 141 -12.28 4.59 10.03
C GLY A 141 -11.61 4.49 8.66
N TRP A 142 -12.41 4.42 7.59
CA TRP A 142 -11.97 4.37 6.20
C TRP A 142 -11.13 5.60 5.81
N GLU A 143 -11.55 6.80 6.23
CA GLU A 143 -10.86 8.05 5.97
C GLU A 143 -9.57 8.21 6.78
N VAL A 144 -9.63 7.92 8.09
CA VAL A 144 -8.46 7.97 8.97
C VAL A 144 -7.38 7.00 8.49
N MET A 145 -7.77 5.80 8.05
CA MET A 145 -6.84 4.85 7.45
C MET A 145 -6.18 5.42 6.18
N GLY A 146 -6.92 6.13 5.33
CA GLY A 146 -6.38 6.82 4.15
C GLY A 146 -5.33 7.86 4.52
N ILE A 147 -5.60 8.70 5.53
CA ILE A 147 -4.68 9.73 6.02
C ILE A 147 -3.41 9.09 6.62
N CYS A 148 -3.56 8.08 7.46
CA CYS A 148 -2.40 7.38 8.04
C CYS A 148 -1.51 6.76 6.96
N SER A 149 -2.10 6.15 5.92
CA SER A 149 -1.35 5.56 4.81
C SER A 149 -0.55 6.60 4.03
N TYR A 150 -1.11 7.80 3.81
CA TYR A 150 -0.41 8.91 3.17
C TYR A 150 0.90 9.25 3.89
N PHE A 151 0.85 9.41 5.21
CA PHE A 151 2.04 9.73 6.01
C PHE A 151 3.01 8.54 6.10
N LEU A 152 2.51 7.32 6.16
CA LEU A 152 3.34 6.12 6.25
C LEU A 152 4.08 5.83 4.93
N ILE A 153 3.42 5.97 3.77
CA ILE A 153 4.06 5.86 2.45
C ILE A 153 5.07 7.00 2.25
N GLY A 154 4.72 8.21 2.70
CA GLY A 154 5.57 9.40 2.66
C GLY A 154 6.60 9.48 3.78
N HIS A 155 6.92 8.39 4.49
CA HIS A 155 7.86 8.40 5.61
C HIS A 155 9.24 9.00 5.24
N TYR A 156 9.73 8.67 4.05
CA TYR A 156 10.97 9.21 3.48
C TYR A 156 10.66 10.43 2.58
N TRP A 157 9.92 11.39 3.13
CA TRP A 157 9.40 12.56 2.41
C TRP A 157 10.48 13.44 1.74
N GLU A 158 11.75 13.29 2.11
CA GLU A 158 12.88 13.94 1.47
C GLU A 158 13.06 13.47 0.02
N THR A 159 12.69 12.22 -0.28
CA THR A 159 12.81 11.65 -1.62
C THR A 159 11.61 12.08 -2.49
N PRO A 160 11.84 12.52 -3.75
CA PRO A 160 10.76 12.86 -4.67
C PRO A 160 9.79 11.68 -4.91
N GLU A 161 10.33 10.45 -4.89
CA GLU A 161 9.59 9.22 -5.11
C GLU A 161 8.56 8.98 -4.02
N ALA A 162 8.95 9.05 -2.74
CA ALA A 162 8.04 8.86 -1.62
C ALA A 162 6.97 9.96 -1.56
N ARG A 163 7.32 11.22 -1.85
CA ARG A 163 6.35 12.32 -1.96
C ARG A 163 5.33 12.08 -3.08
N SER A 164 5.81 11.70 -4.27
CA SER A 164 4.93 11.42 -5.41
C SER A 164 4.03 10.22 -5.14
N ALA A 165 4.58 9.14 -4.56
CA ALA A 165 3.87 7.92 -4.24
C ALA A 165 2.77 8.15 -3.19
N SER A 166 3.07 8.89 -2.12
CA SER A 166 2.09 9.20 -1.07
C SER A 166 0.93 10.05 -1.61
N LEU A 167 1.23 11.09 -2.39
CA LEU A 167 0.21 11.91 -3.04
C LEU A 167 -0.64 11.11 -4.02
N LYS A 168 -0.01 10.26 -4.84
CA LYS A 168 -0.73 9.39 -5.79
C LYS A 168 -1.66 8.42 -5.06
N ALA A 169 -1.16 7.74 -4.02
CA ALA A 169 -1.97 6.82 -3.23
C ALA A 169 -3.18 7.52 -2.60
N PHE A 170 -2.98 8.70 -2.02
CA PHE A 170 -4.06 9.49 -1.44
C PHE A 170 -5.09 9.93 -2.50
N LEU A 171 -4.65 10.57 -3.59
CA LEU A 171 -5.55 11.14 -4.59
C LEU A 171 -6.33 10.05 -5.36
N VAL A 172 -5.68 8.94 -5.72
CA VAL A 172 -6.34 7.84 -6.44
C VAL A 172 -7.39 7.16 -5.55
N THR A 173 -7.10 6.94 -4.27
CA THR A 173 -8.10 6.39 -3.35
C THR A 173 -9.24 7.37 -3.12
N LYS A 174 -8.97 8.68 -3.02
CA LYS A 174 -10.01 9.72 -2.88
C LYS A 174 -10.93 9.83 -4.10
N LEU A 175 -10.42 9.55 -5.30
CA LEU A 175 -11.25 9.48 -6.50
C LEU A 175 -12.33 8.40 -6.37
N GLY A 176 -12.01 7.28 -5.72
CA GLY A 176 -12.99 6.23 -5.39
C GLY A 176 -13.88 6.59 -4.20
N ASP A 177 -13.34 7.28 -3.19
CA ASP A 177 -14.04 7.58 -1.92
C ASP A 177 -15.19 8.58 -2.13
N VAL A 178 -15.10 9.51 -3.10
CA VAL A 178 -16.16 10.50 -3.35
C VAL A 178 -17.46 9.83 -3.85
N PRO A 179 -17.48 9.00 -4.90
CA PRO A 179 -18.69 8.25 -5.26
C PRO A 179 -19.15 7.30 -4.16
N PHE A 180 -18.22 6.68 -3.44
CA PHE A 180 -18.50 5.81 -2.31
C PHE A 180 -19.34 6.50 -1.22
N LEU A 181 -18.97 7.74 -0.86
CA LEU A 181 -19.75 8.54 0.09
C LEU A 181 -21.20 8.75 -0.37
N PHE A 182 -21.40 9.06 -1.65
CA PHE A 182 -22.76 9.17 -2.22
C PHE A 182 -23.49 7.83 -2.21
N GLY A 183 -22.77 6.72 -2.41
CA GLY A 183 -23.34 5.37 -2.29
C GLY A 183 -23.84 5.05 -0.89
N LEU A 184 -23.09 5.45 0.16
CA LEU A 184 -23.51 5.31 1.55
C LEU A 184 -24.76 6.15 1.87
N PHE A 185 -24.82 7.39 1.39
CA PHE A 185 -25.99 8.24 1.58
C PHE A 185 -27.21 7.73 0.82
N ALA A 186 -27.04 7.26 -0.43
CA ALA A 186 -28.14 6.68 -1.19
C ALA A 186 -28.67 5.41 -0.51
N LEU A 187 -27.77 4.54 0.00
CA LEU A 187 -28.14 3.34 0.75
C LEU A 187 -28.93 3.70 2.01
N ALA A 188 -28.46 4.70 2.77
CA ALA A 188 -29.16 5.15 3.98
C ALA A 188 -30.50 5.86 3.66
N ALA A 189 -30.60 6.55 2.53
CA ALA A 189 -31.85 7.17 2.10
C ALA A 189 -32.92 6.12 1.73
N ASP A 190 -32.52 5.06 1.00
CA ASP A 190 -33.44 3.97 0.62
C ASP A 190 -33.87 3.12 1.83
N THR A 191 -32.97 2.93 2.82
CA THR A 191 -33.24 2.05 3.96
C THR A 191 -33.66 2.78 5.24
N GLY A 192 -33.55 4.12 5.26
CA GLY A 192 -33.90 4.96 6.42
C GLY A 192 -32.89 4.93 7.56
N SER A 193 -31.75 4.27 7.43
CA SER A 193 -30.78 4.09 8.53
C SER A 193 -29.33 3.99 8.03
N PHE A 194 -28.40 4.44 8.89
CA PHE A 194 -26.96 4.15 8.74
C PHE A 194 -26.52 2.87 9.48
N ARG A 195 -27.39 2.27 10.30
CA ARG A 195 -27.06 1.03 11.01
C ARG A 195 -27.02 -0.16 10.06
N ILE A 196 -25.87 -0.85 10.05
CA ILE A 196 -25.61 -1.98 9.12
C ILE A 196 -26.67 -3.09 9.27
N THR A 197 -27.08 -3.42 10.50
CA THR A 197 -28.11 -4.44 10.77
C THR A 197 -29.46 -4.06 10.18
N GLU A 198 -29.87 -2.79 10.31
CA GLU A 198 -31.13 -2.28 9.78
C GLU A 198 -31.10 -2.19 8.26
N VAL A 199 -29.96 -1.72 7.71
CA VAL A 199 -29.70 -1.69 6.27
C VAL A 199 -29.82 -3.10 5.66
N LEU A 200 -29.10 -4.08 6.23
CA LEU A 200 -29.13 -5.46 5.73
C LEU A 200 -30.54 -6.07 5.85
N HIS A 201 -31.26 -5.78 6.94
CA HIS A 201 -32.65 -6.21 7.10
C HIS A 201 -33.57 -5.60 6.03
N ALA A 202 -33.47 -4.30 5.77
CA ALA A 202 -34.25 -3.62 4.75
C ALA A 202 -33.97 -4.17 3.34
N VAL A 203 -32.69 -4.36 2.99
CA VAL A 203 -32.27 -4.92 1.70
C VAL A 203 -32.81 -6.33 1.48
N THR A 204 -32.80 -7.19 2.51
CA THR A 204 -33.23 -8.59 2.38
C THR A 204 -34.74 -8.77 2.38
N HIS A 205 -35.53 -7.87 2.99
CA HIS A 205 -36.98 -8.00 3.12
C HIS A 205 -37.78 -6.98 2.30
N GLY A 206 -37.25 -5.78 2.08
CA GLY A 206 -37.92 -4.70 1.35
C GLY A 206 -37.37 -4.41 -0.05
N GLY A 207 -36.10 -4.82 -0.29
CA GLY A 207 -35.37 -4.46 -1.50
C GLY A 207 -34.84 -3.02 -1.45
N LEU A 208 -34.20 -2.61 -2.55
CA LEU A 208 -33.70 -1.25 -2.77
C LEU A 208 -34.39 -0.65 -4.00
N ASP A 209 -34.64 0.65 -3.99
CA ASP A 209 -35.21 1.35 -5.14
C ASP A 209 -34.22 1.43 -6.31
N HIS A 210 -32.94 1.65 -6.00
CA HIS A 210 -31.86 1.81 -6.97
C HIS A 210 -30.64 0.90 -6.72
N PRO A 211 -30.80 -0.45 -6.66
CA PRO A 211 -29.76 -1.37 -6.20
C PRO A 211 -28.48 -1.30 -7.05
N THR A 212 -28.61 -1.19 -8.37
CA THR A 212 -27.46 -1.11 -9.28
C THR A 212 -26.66 0.17 -9.08
N LEU A 213 -27.33 1.32 -8.96
CA LEU A 213 -26.64 2.60 -8.76
C LEU A 213 -25.90 2.61 -7.43
N ILE A 214 -26.54 2.18 -6.35
CA ILE A 214 -25.95 2.12 -5.01
C ILE A 214 -24.74 1.20 -5.01
N ALA A 215 -24.89 -0.02 -5.52
CA ALA A 215 -23.80 -0.99 -5.58
C ALA A 215 -22.59 -0.48 -6.40
N LEU A 216 -22.82 0.18 -7.53
CA LEU A 216 -21.75 0.73 -8.36
C LEU A 216 -21.05 1.93 -7.70
N LEU A 217 -21.79 2.80 -7.00
CA LEU A 217 -21.20 3.90 -6.23
C LEU A 217 -20.32 3.37 -5.09
N LEU A 218 -20.80 2.37 -4.35
CA LEU A 218 -20.02 1.69 -3.30
C LEU A 218 -18.77 1.01 -3.89
N LEU A 219 -18.90 0.41 -5.07
CA LEU A 219 -17.81 -0.27 -5.76
C LEU A 219 -16.67 0.69 -6.13
N CYS A 220 -16.93 1.97 -6.39
CA CYS A 220 -15.88 2.96 -6.67
C CYS A 220 -14.87 3.06 -5.51
N GLY A 221 -15.34 3.11 -4.25
CA GLY A 221 -14.47 3.09 -3.07
C GLY A 221 -13.67 1.80 -2.94
N VAL A 222 -14.32 0.67 -3.23
CA VAL A 222 -13.66 -0.66 -3.23
C VAL A 222 -12.54 -0.70 -4.28
N VAL A 223 -12.79 -0.24 -5.50
CA VAL A 223 -11.81 -0.18 -6.59
C VAL A 223 -10.61 0.68 -6.21
N GLY A 224 -10.84 1.81 -5.53
CA GLY A 224 -9.78 2.69 -5.03
C GLY A 224 -8.94 2.04 -3.94
N LYS A 225 -9.57 1.63 -2.81
CA LYS A 225 -8.85 1.10 -1.63
C LYS A 225 -8.26 -0.29 -1.87
N SER A 226 -8.99 -1.20 -2.51
CA SER A 226 -8.51 -2.56 -2.80
C SER A 226 -7.75 -2.66 -4.11
N ALA A 227 -7.27 -1.55 -4.64
CA ALA A 227 -6.40 -1.47 -5.81
C ALA A 227 -6.86 -2.37 -6.97
N GLN A 228 -8.15 -2.27 -7.32
CA GLN A 228 -8.70 -2.96 -8.48
C GLN A 228 -8.52 -2.11 -9.74
N PHE A 229 -8.45 -2.74 -10.90
CA PHE A 229 -8.46 -2.01 -12.17
C PHE A 229 -9.68 -1.07 -12.25
N PRO A 230 -9.52 0.18 -12.72
CA PRO A 230 -8.28 0.81 -13.21
C PRO A 230 -7.48 1.56 -12.11
N LEU A 231 -7.95 1.62 -10.86
CA LEU A 231 -7.36 2.44 -9.79
C LEU A 231 -6.24 1.73 -8.99
N HIS A 232 -5.61 0.69 -9.53
CA HIS A 232 -4.58 -0.10 -8.82
C HIS A 232 -3.16 0.46 -8.88
N THR A 233 -2.91 1.48 -9.72
CA THR A 233 -1.53 1.94 -10.02
C THR A 233 -0.80 2.60 -8.86
N TRP A 234 -1.54 3.04 -7.83
CA TRP A 234 -0.93 3.59 -6.62
C TRP A 234 -0.22 2.53 -5.77
N LEU A 235 -0.69 1.27 -5.85
CA LEU A 235 -0.21 0.20 -4.98
C LEU A 235 1.26 -0.17 -5.21
N PRO A 236 1.75 -0.39 -6.45
CA PRO A 236 3.18 -0.62 -6.69
C PRO A 236 4.05 0.63 -6.41
N ASP A 237 3.53 1.84 -6.52
CA ASP A 237 4.29 3.05 -6.20
C ASP A 237 4.38 3.29 -4.68
N ALA A 238 3.38 2.81 -3.90
CA ALA A 238 3.43 2.84 -2.44
C ALA A 238 4.63 2.08 -1.85
N MET A 239 5.36 1.31 -2.68
CA MET A 239 6.60 0.62 -2.28
C MET A 239 7.76 1.57 -1.96
N ALA A 240 7.64 2.86 -2.22
CA ALA A 240 8.58 3.89 -1.77
C ALA A 240 8.62 4.09 -0.25
N GLY A 241 7.61 3.62 0.47
CA GLY A 241 7.59 3.62 1.94
C GLY A 241 8.43 2.49 2.56
N PRO A 242 8.66 2.51 3.91
CA PRO A 242 9.37 1.45 4.61
C PRO A 242 8.72 0.07 4.42
N THR A 243 9.52 -0.98 4.31
CA THR A 243 9.01 -2.33 4.06
C THR A 243 8.00 -2.84 5.10
N PRO A 244 8.14 -2.57 6.43
CA PRO A 244 7.10 -2.98 7.37
C PRO A 244 5.74 -2.28 7.15
N VAL A 245 5.74 -1.03 6.63
CA VAL A 245 4.49 -0.35 6.19
C VAL A 245 3.86 -1.09 5.02
N SER A 246 4.68 -1.49 4.04
CA SER A 246 4.20 -2.28 2.90
C SER A 246 3.57 -3.60 3.39
N ALA A 247 4.21 -4.29 4.34
CA ALA A 247 3.65 -5.50 4.94
C ALA A 247 2.26 -5.25 5.55
N LEU A 248 2.09 -4.17 6.32
CA LEU A 248 0.82 -3.84 6.98
C LEU A 248 -0.27 -3.47 5.98
N ILE A 249 0.02 -2.56 5.02
CA ILE A 249 -0.93 -2.11 3.99
C ILE A 249 -1.44 -3.29 3.15
N HIS A 250 -0.53 -4.19 2.74
CA HIS A 250 -0.83 -5.24 1.78
C HIS A 250 -1.38 -6.53 2.41
N ALA A 251 -1.11 -6.79 3.70
CA ALA A 251 -1.52 -8.04 4.33
C ALA A 251 -2.91 -7.98 4.96
N ALA A 252 -3.20 -6.94 5.77
CA ALA A 252 -4.34 -7.01 6.67
C ALA A 252 -5.15 -5.71 6.82
N THR A 253 -4.77 -4.63 6.12
CA THR A 253 -5.37 -3.33 6.39
C THR A 253 -5.97 -2.67 5.15
N MET A 254 -5.39 -1.60 4.64
CA MET A 254 -6.01 -0.71 3.65
C MET A 254 -6.57 -1.44 2.43
N VAL A 255 -5.81 -2.36 1.83
CA VAL A 255 -6.25 -3.08 0.63
C VAL A 255 -7.32 -4.14 0.94
N ALA A 256 -7.39 -4.61 2.18
CA ALA A 256 -8.41 -5.55 2.65
C ALA A 256 -9.77 -4.86 2.93
N ALA A 257 -9.76 -3.55 3.20
CA ALA A 257 -10.96 -2.81 3.61
C ALA A 257 -12.08 -2.86 2.57
N GLY A 258 -11.76 -2.75 1.28
CA GLY A 258 -12.78 -2.84 0.22
C GLY A 258 -13.34 -4.26 0.08
N VAL A 259 -12.51 -5.29 0.18
CA VAL A 259 -12.98 -6.70 0.23
C VAL A 259 -13.89 -6.90 1.43
N TYR A 260 -13.47 -6.42 2.61
CA TYR A 260 -14.28 -6.48 3.84
C TYR A 260 -15.64 -5.79 3.65
N LEU A 261 -15.65 -4.59 3.06
CA LEU A 261 -16.89 -3.83 2.81
C LEU A 261 -17.87 -4.60 1.93
N VAL A 262 -17.38 -5.16 0.79
CA VAL A 262 -18.26 -5.96 -0.09
C VAL A 262 -18.76 -7.21 0.63
N ALA A 263 -17.90 -7.88 1.41
CA ALA A 263 -18.29 -9.02 2.21
C ALA A 263 -19.35 -8.64 3.28
N ARG A 264 -19.21 -7.47 3.92
CA ARG A 264 -20.13 -6.93 4.91
C ARG A 264 -21.48 -6.56 4.29
N LEU A 265 -21.47 -5.93 3.14
CA LEU A 265 -22.67 -5.48 2.43
C LEU A 265 -23.03 -6.40 1.25
N LEU A 266 -22.65 -7.68 1.29
CA LEU A 266 -22.89 -8.62 0.18
C LEU A 266 -24.34 -8.64 -0.32
N PRO A 267 -25.39 -8.59 0.53
CA PRO A 267 -26.78 -8.52 0.08
C PRO A 267 -27.07 -7.31 -0.83
N VAL A 268 -26.41 -6.16 -0.61
CA VAL A 268 -26.55 -4.98 -1.47
C VAL A 268 -26.01 -5.25 -2.88
N PHE A 269 -24.89 -5.97 -2.99
CA PHE A 269 -24.29 -6.29 -4.30
C PHE A 269 -25.06 -7.42 -5.00
N THR A 270 -25.53 -8.42 -4.28
CA THR A 270 -26.29 -9.55 -4.85
C THR A 270 -27.70 -9.12 -5.28
N SER A 271 -28.23 -7.99 -4.82
CA SER A 271 -29.49 -7.41 -5.31
C SER A 271 -29.38 -6.86 -6.75
N SER A 272 -28.16 -6.79 -7.34
CA SER A 272 -27.94 -6.33 -8.72
C SER A 272 -27.03 -7.27 -9.51
N ALA A 273 -27.61 -8.01 -10.43
CA ALA A 273 -26.84 -8.86 -11.37
C ALA A 273 -25.82 -8.05 -12.19
N ALA A 274 -26.16 -6.81 -12.58
CA ALA A 274 -25.24 -5.93 -13.30
C ALA A 274 -24.01 -5.55 -12.46
N ALA A 275 -24.20 -5.23 -11.16
CA ALA A 275 -23.11 -4.92 -10.26
C ALA A 275 -22.18 -6.13 -10.05
N LEU A 276 -22.72 -7.34 -9.94
CA LEU A 276 -21.92 -8.56 -9.84
C LEU A 276 -21.09 -8.83 -11.10
N VAL A 277 -21.67 -8.62 -12.30
CA VAL A 277 -20.92 -8.77 -13.56
C VAL A 277 -19.80 -7.73 -13.66
N VAL A 278 -20.06 -6.46 -13.30
CA VAL A 278 -19.03 -5.42 -13.26
C VAL A 278 -17.92 -5.80 -12.28
N LEU A 279 -18.26 -6.25 -11.08
CA LEU A 279 -17.30 -6.70 -10.09
C LEU A 279 -16.47 -7.89 -10.60
N ALA A 280 -17.09 -8.86 -11.28
CA ALA A 280 -16.40 -10.00 -11.89
C ALA A 280 -15.42 -9.58 -12.99
N VAL A 281 -15.81 -8.62 -13.85
CA VAL A 281 -14.94 -8.08 -14.91
C VAL A 281 -13.74 -7.36 -14.30
N LEU A 282 -13.96 -6.49 -13.31
CA LEU A 282 -12.89 -5.77 -12.62
C LEU A 282 -11.92 -6.75 -11.93
N ALA A 283 -12.46 -7.77 -11.25
CA ALA A 283 -11.68 -8.83 -10.63
C ALA A 283 -10.84 -9.58 -11.66
N ALA A 284 -11.42 -10.02 -12.77
CA ALA A 284 -10.74 -10.76 -13.82
C ALA A 284 -9.60 -9.97 -14.46
N VAL A 285 -9.86 -8.70 -14.83
CA VAL A 285 -8.83 -7.81 -15.41
C VAL A 285 -7.71 -7.55 -14.39
N THR A 286 -8.06 -7.34 -13.12
CA THR A 286 -7.08 -7.13 -12.05
C THR A 286 -6.22 -8.38 -11.83
N MET A 287 -6.83 -9.56 -11.75
CA MET A 287 -6.12 -10.83 -11.58
C MET A 287 -5.07 -11.05 -12.67
N VAL A 288 -5.49 -11.04 -13.91
CA VAL A 288 -4.61 -11.35 -15.05
C VAL A 288 -3.59 -10.23 -15.30
N GLY A 289 -4.03 -8.98 -15.32
CA GLY A 289 -3.16 -7.82 -15.57
C GLY A 289 -2.07 -7.68 -14.51
N SER A 290 -2.43 -7.85 -13.23
CA SER A 290 -1.45 -7.78 -12.14
C SER A 290 -0.49 -8.98 -12.14
N GLY A 291 -0.94 -10.18 -12.51
CA GLY A 291 -0.09 -11.35 -12.66
C GLY A 291 0.97 -11.17 -13.76
N LEU A 292 0.58 -10.63 -14.91
CA LEU A 292 1.50 -10.29 -16.00
C LEU A 292 2.49 -9.19 -15.58
N ALA A 293 2.01 -8.15 -14.90
CA ALA A 293 2.88 -7.09 -14.40
C ALA A 293 3.87 -7.60 -13.36
N ALA A 294 3.46 -8.47 -12.42
CA ALA A 294 4.33 -9.07 -11.41
C ALA A 294 5.47 -9.88 -12.05
N LEU A 295 5.18 -10.61 -13.14
CA LEU A 295 6.20 -11.39 -13.88
C LEU A 295 7.23 -10.51 -14.59
N ALA A 296 6.92 -9.24 -14.85
CA ALA A 296 7.76 -8.29 -15.59
C ALA A 296 8.53 -7.29 -14.69
N GLN A 297 8.28 -7.24 -13.38
CA GLN A 297 8.98 -6.30 -12.49
C GLN A 297 10.38 -6.78 -12.10
N ASP A 298 11.33 -5.87 -12.05
CA ASP A 298 12.68 -6.12 -11.52
C ASP A 298 12.77 -5.84 -10.00
N ASP A 299 11.95 -4.96 -9.45
CA ASP A 299 11.91 -4.62 -8.03
C ASP A 299 11.10 -5.68 -7.23
N ILE A 300 11.73 -6.29 -6.21
CA ILE A 300 11.12 -7.32 -5.38
C ILE A 300 9.84 -6.84 -4.68
N LYS A 301 9.80 -5.60 -4.16
CA LYS A 301 8.63 -5.02 -3.50
C LYS A 301 7.50 -4.80 -4.52
N ARG A 302 7.82 -4.35 -5.74
CA ARG A 302 6.83 -4.16 -6.81
C ARG A 302 6.26 -5.50 -7.32
N VAL A 303 7.07 -6.56 -7.42
CA VAL A 303 6.55 -7.93 -7.67
C VAL A 303 5.52 -8.30 -6.62
N LEU A 304 5.84 -8.10 -5.34
CA LEU A 304 4.93 -8.41 -4.24
C LEU A 304 3.68 -7.52 -4.24
N ALA A 305 3.78 -6.26 -4.63
CA ALA A 305 2.65 -5.34 -4.75
C ALA A 305 1.67 -5.77 -5.86
N TYR A 306 2.16 -6.04 -7.06
CA TYR A 306 1.32 -6.55 -8.14
C TYR A 306 0.72 -7.91 -7.81
N SER A 307 1.49 -8.80 -7.16
CA SER A 307 0.94 -10.07 -6.69
C SER A 307 -0.16 -9.88 -5.64
N THR A 308 -0.12 -8.80 -4.82
CA THR A 308 -1.22 -8.46 -3.90
C THR A 308 -2.47 -8.04 -4.67
N ALA A 309 -2.35 -7.15 -5.66
CA ALA A 309 -3.49 -6.75 -6.49
C ALA A 309 -4.16 -7.96 -7.14
N GLY A 310 -3.39 -8.92 -7.68
CA GLY A 310 -3.92 -10.17 -8.22
C GLY A 310 -4.66 -11.02 -7.19
N GLN A 311 -4.16 -11.13 -5.95
CA GLN A 311 -4.85 -11.87 -4.87
C GLN A 311 -6.14 -11.15 -4.41
N LEU A 312 -6.14 -9.82 -4.36
CA LEU A 312 -7.36 -9.04 -4.13
C LEU A 312 -8.40 -9.29 -5.23
N GLY A 313 -7.95 -9.47 -6.48
CA GLY A 313 -8.80 -9.90 -7.57
C GLY A 313 -9.49 -11.26 -7.31
N TYR A 314 -8.79 -12.25 -6.72
CA TYR A 314 -9.43 -13.50 -6.28
C TYR A 314 -10.51 -13.26 -5.24
N MET A 315 -10.26 -12.41 -4.25
CA MET A 315 -11.23 -12.12 -3.18
C MET A 315 -12.46 -11.39 -3.72
N THR A 316 -12.27 -10.36 -4.55
CA THR A 316 -13.37 -9.63 -5.19
C THR A 316 -14.11 -10.52 -6.20
N GLY A 317 -13.41 -11.44 -6.86
CA GLY A 317 -14.00 -12.47 -7.71
C GLY A 317 -14.91 -13.43 -6.94
N ALA A 318 -14.47 -13.91 -5.77
CA ALA A 318 -15.30 -14.75 -4.91
C ALA A 318 -16.58 -14.01 -4.46
N LEU A 319 -16.47 -12.71 -4.13
CA LEU A 319 -17.62 -11.88 -3.79
C LEU A 319 -18.55 -11.65 -5.00
N ALA A 320 -17.98 -11.52 -6.22
CA ALA A 320 -18.76 -11.38 -7.44
C ALA A 320 -19.60 -12.63 -7.77
N VAL A 321 -19.18 -13.81 -7.29
CA VAL A 321 -19.95 -15.05 -7.37
C VAL A 321 -20.76 -15.34 -6.10
N GLY A 322 -20.89 -14.35 -5.21
CA GLY A 322 -21.74 -14.40 -4.02
C GLY A 322 -21.19 -15.27 -2.89
N ASP A 323 -19.89 -15.57 -2.87
CA ASP A 323 -19.27 -16.38 -1.82
C ASP A 323 -18.39 -15.54 -0.88
N ARG A 324 -18.98 -15.16 0.27
CA ARG A 324 -18.32 -14.45 1.37
C ARG A 324 -17.25 -15.32 2.03
N GLY A 325 -17.58 -16.59 2.27
CA GLY A 325 -16.70 -17.52 2.97
C GLY A 325 -15.38 -17.71 2.25
N ALA A 326 -15.42 -18.01 0.94
CA ALA A 326 -14.23 -18.15 0.11
C ALA A 326 -13.39 -16.87 0.06
N ALA A 327 -14.05 -15.69 -0.07
CA ALA A 327 -13.37 -14.40 -0.10
C ALA A 327 -12.62 -14.11 1.20
N VAL A 328 -13.29 -14.29 2.34
CA VAL A 328 -12.72 -13.98 3.67
C VAL A 328 -11.68 -15.03 4.05
N PHE A 329 -11.89 -16.31 3.74
CA PHE A 329 -10.88 -17.35 3.95
C PHE A 329 -9.60 -17.06 3.17
N HIS A 330 -9.75 -16.61 1.91
CA HIS A 330 -8.58 -16.18 1.14
C HIS A 330 -7.95 -14.90 1.69
N LEU A 331 -8.73 -13.96 2.23
CA LEU A 331 -8.22 -12.75 2.89
C LEU A 331 -7.36 -13.09 4.12
N LEU A 332 -7.84 -13.99 4.99
CA LEU A 332 -7.12 -14.42 6.18
C LEU A 332 -5.81 -15.15 5.83
N SER A 333 -5.89 -16.08 4.87
CA SER A 333 -4.74 -16.81 4.35
C SER A 333 -3.71 -15.89 3.72
N HIS A 334 -4.18 -14.97 2.87
CA HIS A 334 -3.37 -13.97 2.19
C HIS A 334 -2.64 -13.06 3.17
N GLY A 335 -3.33 -12.60 4.22
CA GLY A 335 -2.74 -11.76 5.24
C GLY A 335 -1.52 -12.40 5.90
N ALA A 336 -1.59 -13.70 6.20
CA ALA A 336 -0.47 -14.43 6.79
C ALA A 336 0.74 -14.50 5.84
N PHE A 337 0.58 -15.05 4.63
CA PHE A 337 1.72 -15.21 3.73
C PHE A 337 2.22 -13.90 3.13
N LYS A 338 1.39 -12.85 3.02
CA LYS A 338 1.85 -11.55 2.52
C LYS A 338 2.65 -10.77 3.55
N ALA A 339 2.21 -10.76 4.81
CA ALA A 339 3.01 -10.20 5.89
C ALA A 339 4.40 -10.85 5.91
N LEU A 340 4.45 -12.19 5.84
CA LEU A 340 5.70 -12.93 5.81
C LEU A 340 6.57 -12.56 4.58
N LEU A 341 5.98 -12.50 3.38
CA LEU A 341 6.71 -12.16 2.15
C LEU A 341 7.36 -10.77 2.21
N PHE A 342 6.60 -9.76 2.64
CA PHE A 342 7.13 -8.40 2.71
C PHE A 342 8.19 -8.26 3.80
N LEU A 343 7.98 -8.82 4.99
CA LEU A 343 8.97 -8.73 6.06
C LEU A 343 10.24 -9.52 5.72
N ALA A 344 10.13 -10.70 5.10
CA ALA A 344 11.29 -11.43 4.60
C ALA A 344 12.01 -10.67 3.48
N ALA A 345 11.27 -10.04 2.55
CA ALA A 345 11.85 -9.17 1.52
C ALA A 345 12.62 -8.00 2.15
N GLY A 346 12.13 -7.42 3.25
CA GLY A 346 12.84 -6.36 3.98
C GLY A 346 14.21 -6.80 4.50
N VAL A 347 14.32 -8.03 5.03
CA VAL A 347 15.62 -8.60 5.45
C VAL A 347 16.54 -8.81 4.25
N VAL A 348 16.01 -9.36 3.15
CA VAL A 348 16.79 -9.58 1.92
C VAL A 348 17.29 -8.28 1.34
N ILE A 349 16.43 -7.25 1.24
CA ILE A 349 16.80 -5.91 0.74
C ILE A 349 17.88 -5.28 1.61
N HIS A 350 17.75 -5.37 2.93
CA HIS A 350 18.74 -4.82 3.86
C HIS A 350 20.10 -5.48 3.69
N ALA A 351 20.15 -6.80 3.51
CA ALA A 351 21.38 -7.54 3.28
C ALA A 351 21.98 -7.30 1.87
N ALA A 352 21.12 -7.12 0.86
CA ALA A 352 21.55 -6.89 -0.52
C ALA A 352 21.87 -5.41 -0.83
N GLY A 353 21.40 -4.46 -0.01
CA GLY A 353 21.52 -3.01 -0.28
C GLY A 353 20.78 -2.54 -1.54
N THR A 354 19.89 -3.35 -2.10
CA THR A 354 19.13 -3.04 -3.33
C THR A 354 17.79 -3.76 -3.39
N ASN A 355 16.84 -3.22 -4.15
CA ASN A 355 15.55 -3.87 -4.45
C ASN A 355 15.57 -4.63 -5.78
N SER A 356 16.59 -4.46 -6.63
CA SER A 356 16.67 -5.05 -7.98
C SER A 356 16.92 -6.55 -7.90
N LEU A 357 16.01 -7.35 -8.46
CA LEU A 357 16.16 -8.80 -8.59
C LEU A 357 17.31 -9.17 -9.51
N ALA A 358 17.55 -8.38 -10.56
CA ALA A 358 18.67 -8.57 -11.47
C ALA A 358 20.01 -8.42 -10.73
N ALA A 359 20.14 -7.43 -9.85
CA ALA A 359 21.31 -7.24 -9.01
C ALA A 359 21.45 -8.39 -7.98
N MET A 360 20.37 -8.70 -7.25
CA MET A 360 20.36 -9.78 -6.25
C MET A 360 20.73 -11.15 -6.84
N SER A 361 20.29 -11.44 -8.08
CA SER A 361 20.57 -12.70 -8.76
C SER A 361 22.06 -12.92 -9.07
N ARG A 362 22.86 -11.86 -9.02
CA ARG A 362 24.31 -11.86 -9.27
C ARG A 362 25.14 -11.74 -8.00
N MET A 363 24.48 -11.57 -6.83
CA MET A 363 25.18 -11.52 -5.56
C MET A 363 25.51 -12.93 -5.07
N PRO A 364 26.79 -13.30 -4.97
CA PRO A 364 27.16 -14.60 -4.44
C PRO A 364 26.81 -14.68 -2.95
N GLY A 365 26.25 -15.80 -2.52
CA GLY A 365 26.07 -16.09 -1.10
C GLY A 365 24.89 -15.42 -0.40
N LEU A 366 24.05 -14.57 -1.07
CA LEU A 366 22.91 -13.88 -0.45
C LEU A 366 21.99 -14.84 0.33
N ARG A 367 21.70 -16.04 -0.20
CA ARG A 367 20.94 -17.07 0.50
C ARG A 367 21.57 -17.53 1.81
N ARG A 368 22.91 -17.56 1.88
CA ARG A 368 23.64 -17.97 3.09
C ARG A 368 23.74 -16.84 4.10
N ALA A 369 23.75 -15.59 3.64
CA ALA A 369 23.79 -14.41 4.51
C ALA A 369 22.48 -14.22 5.29
N VAL A 370 21.33 -14.57 4.70
CA VAL A 370 20.01 -14.43 5.34
C VAL A 370 19.15 -15.70 5.22
N PRO A 371 19.58 -16.83 5.81
CA PRO A 371 18.93 -18.12 5.63
C PRO A 371 17.50 -18.15 6.16
N ASP A 372 17.22 -17.51 7.30
CA ASP A 372 15.87 -17.44 7.88
C ASP A 372 14.90 -16.73 6.93
N ALA A 373 15.28 -15.59 6.36
CA ALA A 373 14.47 -14.86 5.40
C ALA A 373 14.25 -15.66 4.12
N TYR A 374 15.28 -16.32 3.60
CA TYR A 374 15.16 -17.14 2.39
C TYR A 374 14.19 -18.31 2.58
N TRP A 375 14.29 -19.07 3.67
CA TRP A 375 13.45 -20.23 3.90
C TRP A 375 12.01 -19.87 4.25
N THR A 376 11.80 -18.83 5.09
CA THR A 376 10.46 -18.34 5.41
C THR A 376 9.79 -17.72 4.19
N MET A 377 10.52 -17.02 3.32
CA MET A 377 10.03 -16.56 2.02
C MET A 377 9.67 -17.73 1.10
N THR A 378 10.45 -18.82 1.11
CA THR A 378 10.12 -20.04 0.34
C THR A 378 8.78 -20.61 0.77
N VAL A 379 8.53 -20.73 2.08
CA VAL A 379 7.24 -21.16 2.65
C VAL A 379 6.10 -20.26 2.14
N ALA A 380 6.31 -18.96 2.19
CA ALA A 380 5.29 -18.00 1.78
C ALA A 380 5.06 -17.97 0.26
N LEU A 381 6.09 -18.19 -0.56
CA LEU A 381 5.96 -18.32 -2.03
C LEU A 381 5.22 -19.60 -2.42
N LEU A 382 5.44 -20.71 -1.72
CA LEU A 382 4.68 -21.95 -1.92
C LEU A 382 3.21 -21.77 -1.55
N ALA A 383 2.91 -21.05 -0.46
CA ALA A 383 1.55 -20.68 -0.10
C ALA A 383 0.93 -19.74 -1.17
N LEU A 384 1.66 -18.73 -1.62
CA LEU A 384 1.21 -17.83 -2.68
C LEU A 384 0.93 -18.56 -3.99
N ALA A 385 1.75 -19.55 -4.36
CA ALA A 385 1.56 -20.38 -5.55
C ALA A 385 0.47 -21.44 -5.41
N ALA A 386 -0.21 -21.51 -4.26
CA ALA A 386 -1.24 -22.52 -3.97
C ALA A 386 -0.74 -23.97 -4.08
N ILE A 387 0.46 -24.23 -3.56
CA ILE A 387 1.02 -25.57 -3.51
C ILE A 387 0.56 -26.26 -2.22
N PRO A 388 0.00 -27.49 -2.27
CA PRO A 388 -0.31 -28.25 -1.06
C PRO A 388 0.97 -28.57 -0.27
N PRO A 389 0.95 -28.59 1.06
CA PRO A 389 -0.19 -28.41 1.98
C PRO A 389 -0.31 -26.96 2.54
N PHE A 390 0.28 -25.98 1.88
CA PHE A 390 0.31 -24.59 2.37
C PHE A 390 -1.08 -23.93 2.31
N THR A 391 -1.33 -22.96 3.19
CA THR A 391 -2.65 -22.34 3.38
C THR A 391 -3.25 -21.74 2.11
N GLY A 392 -2.43 -21.21 1.22
CA GLY A 392 -2.89 -20.62 -0.05
C GLY A 392 -3.52 -21.62 -1.02
N PHE A 393 -3.19 -22.90 -0.90
CA PHE A 393 -3.86 -23.96 -1.66
C PHE A 393 -5.34 -24.02 -1.27
N PHE A 394 -5.66 -24.23 -0.01
CA PHE A 394 -7.03 -24.37 0.47
C PHE A 394 -7.89 -23.12 0.16
N SER A 395 -7.36 -21.95 0.39
CA SER A 395 -8.11 -20.72 0.20
C SER A 395 -8.34 -20.33 -1.26
N LYS A 396 -7.41 -20.64 -2.18
CA LYS A 396 -7.64 -20.44 -3.62
C LYS A 396 -8.58 -21.49 -4.20
N GLU A 397 -8.48 -22.72 -3.72
CA GLU A 397 -9.41 -23.78 -4.11
C GLU A 397 -10.85 -23.41 -3.70
N ALA A 398 -11.07 -22.85 -2.52
CA ALA A 398 -12.39 -22.37 -2.11
C ALA A 398 -12.91 -21.29 -3.09
N VAL A 399 -12.06 -20.36 -3.57
CA VAL A 399 -12.47 -19.35 -4.56
C VAL A 399 -12.76 -19.98 -5.92
N LEU A 400 -11.93 -20.88 -6.41
CA LEU A 400 -12.15 -21.56 -7.69
C LEU A 400 -13.39 -22.46 -7.66
N GLY A 401 -13.63 -23.16 -6.56
CA GLY A 401 -14.83 -23.96 -6.34
C GLY A 401 -16.11 -23.12 -6.32
N ALA A 402 -16.07 -21.95 -5.65
CA ALA A 402 -17.19 -21.01 -5.68
C ALA A 402 -17.46 -20.48 -7.10
N ALA A 403 -16.39 -20.18 -7.86
CA ALA A 403 -16.51 -19.74 -9.25
C ALA A 403 -17.06 -20.86 -10.17
N GLU A 404 -16.61 -22.10 -10.01
CA GLU A 404 -17.12 -23.28 -10.73
C GLU A 404 -18.61 -23.49 -10.43
N HIS A 405 -19.00 -23.42 -9.16
CA HIS A 405 -20.39 -23.57 -8.74
C HIS A 405 -21.30 -22.51 -9.38
N ALA A 406 -20.84 -21.26 -9.46
CA ALA A 406 -21.58 -20.18 -10.14
C ALA A 406 -21.56 -20.36 -11.68
N ALA A 407 -20.44 -20.76 -12.27
CA ALA A 407 -20.31 -20.97 -13.72
C ALA A 407 -21.23 -22.08 -14.23
N THR A 408 -21.45 -23.12 -13.42
CA THR A 408 -22.34 -24.25 -13.75
C THR A 408 -23.83 -23.99 -13.42
N GLY A 409 -24.17 -22.76 -12.95
CA GLY A 409 -25.55 -22.35 -12.72
C GLY A 409 -26.16 -22.83 -11.39
N HIS A 410 -25.37 -23.36 -10.49
CA HIS A 410 -25.85 -23.86 -9.19
C HIS A 410 -26.00 -22.74 -8.13
N ALA A 411 -25.42 -21.56 -8.37
CA ALA A 411 -25.52 -20.41 -7.47
C ALA A 411 -26.75 -19.56 -7.83
N HIS A 412 -27.82 -19.67 -7.03
CA HIS A 412 -29.07 -18.93 -7.26
C HIS A 412 -28.86 -17.42 -7.21
N GLY A 413 -29.42 -16.68 -8.18
CA GLY A 413 -29.34 -15.23 -8.26
C GLY A 413 -27.97 -14.68 -8.75
N ILE A 414 -27.00 -15.52 -9.01
CA ILE A 414 -25.68 -15.13 -9.51
C ILE A 414 -25.60 -15.38 -11.03
N PRO A 415 -25.20 -14.39 -11.84
CA PRO A 415 -25.01 -14.58 -13.28
C PRO A 415 -23.91 -15.62 -13.58
N THR A 416 -24.21 -16.63 -14.39
CA THR A 416 -23.22 -17.65 -14.82
C THR A 416 -22.02 -17.04 -15.53
N ALA A 417 -22.21 -15.91 -16.23
CA ALA A 417 -21.12 -15.15 -16.84
C ALA A 417 -20.09 -14.65 -15.81
N ALA A 418 -20.52 -14.22 -14.63
CA ALA A 418 -19.62 -13.85 -13.54
C ALA A 418 -18.80 -15.08 -13.08
N GLY A 419 -19.44 -16.24 -12.92
CA GLY A 419 -18.77 -17.50 -12.58
C GLY A 419 -17.67 -17.86 -13.58
N TRP A 420 -17.98 -17.87 -14.88
CA TRP A 420 -17.00 -18.15 -15.94
C TRP A 420 -15.85 -17.15 -15.99
N LEU A 421 -16.13 -15.85 -15.86
CA LEU A 421 -15.11 -14.82 -15.84
C LEU A 421 -14.11 -15.05 -14.70
N VAL A 422 -14.62 -15.30 -13.48
CA VAL A 422 -13.78 -15.50 -12.29
C VAL A 422 -13.00 -16.82 -12.38
N LEU A 423 -13.63 -17.91 -12.86
CA LEU A 423 -12.98 -19.20 -12.98
C LEU A 423 -11.82 -19.17 -13.98
N VAL A 424 -12.07 -18.67 -15.20
CA VAL A 424 -11.05 -18.59 -16.26
C VAL A 424 -9.91 -17.65 -15.87
N ALA A 425 -10.25 -16.45 -15.36
CA ALA A 425 -9.24 -15.50 -14.89
C ALA A 425 -8.46 -16.04 -13.69
N GLY A 426 -9.13 -16.75 -12.78
CA GLY A 426 -8.51 -17.41 -11.63
C GLY A 426 -7.48 -18.47 -12.05
N LEU A 427 -7.82 -19.37 -12.97
CA LEU A 427 -6.89 -20.37 -13.51
C LEU A 427 -5.72 -19.73 -14.26
N ALA A 428 -5.99 -18.70 -15.10
CA ALA A 428 -4.92 -17.96 -15.78
C ALA A 428 -3.97 -17.28 -14.77
N THR A 429 -4.54 -16.74 -13.70
CA THR A 429 -3.74 -16.10 -12.62
C THR A 429 -3.00 -17.14 -11.78
N ALA A 430 -3.51 -18.34 -11.61
CA ALA A 430 -2.77 -19.43 -10.95
C ALA A 430 -1.49 -19.79 -11.75
N LEU A 431 -1.58 -19.90 -13.09
CA LEU A 431 -0.41 -20.05 -13.98
C LEU A 431 0.63 -18.94 -13.75
N LEU A 432 0.18 -17.68 -13.81
CA LEU A 432 1.04 -16.51 -13.65
C LEU A 432 1.65 -16.45 -12.24
N THR A 433 0.87 -16.84 -11.22
CA THR A 433 1.37 -16.88 -9.84
C THR A 433 2.48 -17.92 -9.67
N GLY A 434 2.29 -19.12 -10.20
CA GLY A 434 3.33 -20.13 -10.24
C GLY A 434 4.59 -19.64 -10.96
N ALA A 435 4.40 -18.91 -12.06
CA ALA A 435 5.50 -18.35 -12.84
C ALA A 435 6.29 -17.28 -12.07
N TYR A 436 5.65 -16.20 -11.58
CA TYR A 436 6.39 -15.12 -10.91
C TYR A 436 6.93 -15.53 -9.52
N ALA A 437 6.25 -16.42 -8.80
CA ALA A 437 6.75 -16.95 -7.54
C ALA A 437 8.02 -17.78 -7.75
N THR A 438 8.03 -18.65 -8.77
CA THR A 438 9.21 -19.43 -9.15
C THR A 438 10.33 -18.52 -9.64
N ARG A 439 10.02 -17.50 -10.47
CA ARG A 439 11.01 -16.49 -10.91
C ARG A 439 11.68 -15.82 -9.73
N LEU A 440 10.89 -15.32 -8.77
CA LEU A 440 11.40 -14.65 -7.57
C LEU A 440 12.30 -15.58 -6.76
N TRP A 441 11.87 -16.81 -6.53
CA TRP A 441 12.65 -17.80 -5.79
C TRP A 441 13.98 -18.16 -6.47
N LEU A 442 13.99 -18.32 -7.81
CA LEU A 442 15.19 -18.64 -8.58
C LEU A 442 16.20 -17.51 -8.59
N LEU A 443 15.73 -16.26 -8.71
CA LEU A 443 16.61 -15.08 -8.76
C LEU A 443 17.25 -14.80 -7.39
N LEU A 444 16.56 -15.05 -6.29
CA LEU A 444 17.11 -14.92 -4.93
C LEU A 444 17.98 -16.10 -4.52
N GLY A 445 17.73 -17.29 -5.08
CA GLY A 445 18.41 -18.53 -4.74
C GLY A 445 19.64 -18.85 -5.60
N ALA A 446 20.13 -17.93 -6.39
CA ALA A 446 21.28 -18.14 -7.29
C ALA A 446 22.46 -18.76 -6.51
N ARG A 447 22.91 -19.93 -6.99
CA ARG A 447 24.05 -20.62 -6.37
C ARG A 447 25.34 -19.93 -6.75
N GLU A 448 26.19 -19.73 -5.76
CA GLU A 448 27.59 -19.33 -5.93
C GLU A 448 28.30 -20.37 -6.83
N THR A 449 28.98 -19.93 -7.86
CA THR A 449 29.86 -20.83 -8.61
C THR A 449 31.04 -21.21 -7.72
N PRO A 450 31.65 -22.41 -7.89
CA PRO A 450 32.83 -22.80 -7.12
C PRO A 450 33.97 -21.79 -7.20
N GLU A 451 34.14 -21.12 -8.34
CA GLU A 451 35.14 -20.08 -8.57
C GLU A 451 34.80 -18.80 -7.78
N ALA A 452 33.54 -18.38 -7.74
CA ALA A 452 33.09 -17.23 -6.97
C ALA A 452 33.16 -17.51 -5.45
N ALA A 453 32.90 -18.75 -5.02
CA ALA A 453 33.06 -19.18 -3.65
C ALA A 453 34.52 -19.13 -3.20
N GLY A 454 35.44 -19.62 -4.04
CA GLY A 454 36.87 -19.56 -3.76
C GLY A 454 37.42 -18.11 -3.74
N ALA A 455 36.94 -17.26 -4.67
CA ALA A 455 37.33 -15.85 -4.69
C ALA A 455 36.83 -15.09 -3.43
N ARG A 456 35.63 -15.43 -2.93
CA ARG A 456 35.08 -14.84 -1.72
C ARG A 456 35.84 -15.32 -0.48
N GLU A 457 36.11 -16.62 -0.34
CA GLU A 457 36.90 -17.16 0.76
C GLU A 457 38.30 -16.55 0.79
N ALA A 458 38.90 -16.32 -0.36
CA ALA A 458 40.17 -15.63 -0.48
C ALA A 458 40.08 -14.14 -0.08
N ALA A 459 38.99 -13.46 -0.44
CA ALA A 459 38.75 -12.07 -0.04
C ALA A 459 38.46 -11.95 1.47
N GLU A 460 37.64 -12.82 2.04
CA GLU A 460 37.38 -12.88 3.48
C GLU A 460 38.66 -13.20 4.29
N ALA A 461 39.51 -14.08 3.76
CA ALA A 461 40.81 -14.39 4.38
C ALA A 461 41.78 -13.19 4.28
N ALA A 462 41.77 -12.44 3.17
CA ALA A 462 42.57 -11.23 3.01
C ALA A 462 42.09 -10.11 3.96
N GLU A 463 40.77 -9.90 4.07
CA GLU A 463 40.18 -8.92 4.99
C GLU A 463 40.43 -9.28 6.47
N ALA A 464 40.35 -10.56 6.81
CA ALA A 464 40.71 -11.04 8.15
C ALA A 464 42.21 -10.87 8.46
N ALA A 465 43.07 -11.04 7.48
CA ALA A 465 44.52 -10.79 7.61
C ALA A 465 44.81 -9.29 7.79
N GLU A 466 44.15 -8.42 7.02
CA GLU A 466 44.27 -6.97 7.12
C GLU A 466 43.73 -6.44 8.46
N ALA A 467 42.61 -7.01 8.94
CA ALA A 467 42.06 -6.70 10.27
C ALA A 467 43.00 -7.17 11.41
N ALA A 468 43.64 -8.31 11.25
CA ALA A 468 44.63 -8.80 12.21
C ALA A 468 45.89 -7.92 12.25
N GLU A 469 46.39 -7.50 11.08
CA GLU A 469 47.52 -6.59 10.93
C GLU A 469 47.23 -5.19 11.52
N ALA A 470 45.98 -4.68 11.29
CA ALA A 470 45.51 -3.44 11.91
C ALA A 470 45.36 -3.55 13.43
N ALA A 471 44.94 -4.70 13.96
CA ALA A 471 44.88 -4.96 15.39
C ALA A 471 46.27 -5.03 16.04
N GLU A 472 47.23 -5.69 15.38
CA GLU A 472 48.62 -5.78 15.82
C GLU A 472 49.31 -4.41 15.75
N ALA A 473 49.04 -3.59 14.71
CA ALA A 473 49.51 -2.22 14.62
C ALA A 473 48.91 -1.32 15.74
N ALA A 474 47.64 -1.50 16.08
CA ALA A 474 46.98 -0.78 17.16
C ALA A 474 47.53 -1.18 18.55
N GLU A 475 47.89 -2.44 18.74
CA GLU A 475 48.53 -2.94 19.97
C GLU A 475 49.97 -2.41 20.08
N ALA A 476 50.70 -2.36 18.97
CA ALA A 476 52.07 -1.77 18.95
C ALA A 476 52.04 -0.25 19.22
N VAL A 477 51.03 0.50 18.71
CA VAL A 477 50.84 1.92 19.02
C VAL A 477 50.36 2.12 20.46
N GLY A 478 49.57 1.20 21.00
CA GLY A 478 49.09 1.20 22.41
C GLY A 478 50.26 1.02 23.42
N ALA A 479 51.29 0.27 23.05
CA ALA A 479 52.46 0.04 23.89
C ALA A 479 53.41 1.27 24.01
N VAL A 480 53.38 2.18 23.02
CA VAL A 480 54.19 3.44 23.00
C VAL A 480 53.43 4.62 23.61
N GLY A 481 52.09 4.52 23.74
CA GLY A 481 51.20 5.62 24.14
C GLY A 481 50.75 5.66 25.60
N ALA A 482 51.33 4.84 26.48
CA ALA A 482 50.94 4.79 27.89
C ALA A 482 51.46 5.99 28.76
N GLU A 483 52.34 6.82 28.24
CA GLU A 483 52.89 7.99 28.96
C GLU A 483 52.30 9.35 28.55
N ALA A 484 51.33 9.42 27.60
CA ALA A 484 50.81 10.68 27.08
C ALA A 484 49.27 10.84 27.19
N ARG A 485 48.58 10.15 28.10
CA ARG A 485 47.11 10.23 28.22
C ARG A 485 46.63 10.97 29.47
N GLU A 486 47.09 12.24 29.66
CA GLU A 486 46.45 13.13 30.64
C GLU A 486 46.02 14.50 30.11
N ALA A 487 46.04 14.73 28.78
CA ALA A 487 45.54 15.96 28.22
C ALA A 487 45.02 15.69 26.79
N THR A 488 43.75 15.44 26.63
CA THR A 488 42.82 15.93 25.61
C THR A 488 41.66 14.93 25.43
N ALA A 489 40.62 15.15 26.20
CA ALA A 489 39.30 14.63 25.91
C ALA A 489 38.67 15.54 24.84
N SER A 490 38.49 15.05 23.63
CA SER A 490 37.41 15.41 22.66
C SER A 490 37.83 15.14 21.21
N ALA A 491 37.42 13.99 20.68
CA ALA A 491 37.02 13.80 19.30
C ALA A 491 36.42 12.39 19.15
N PRO A 492 35.22 12.23 18.59
CA PRO A 492 34.63 10.94 18.30
C PRO A 492 34.89 10.62 16.81
N ASP A 493 35.88 9.82 16.50
CA ASP A 493 36.00 9.15 15.22
C ASP A 493 36.64 7.78 15.42
N GLY A 494 35.81 6.87 15.92
CA GLY A 494 36.05 5.46 15.83
C GLY A 494 35.14 4.92 14.70
N THR A 495 35.62 4.80 13.48
CA THR A 495 35.04 3.94 12.46
C THR A 495 35.05 2.51 12.98
N PRO A 496 33.93 1.87 13.26
CA PRO A 496 33.95 0.45 13.61
C PRO A 496 34.20 -0.35 12.33
N ALA A 497 35.10 -1.32 12.46
CA ALA A 497 35.31 -2.36 11.47
C ALA A 497 33.95 -2.94 11.02
N HIS A 498 33.68 -2.91 9.72
CA HIS A 498 32.44 -3.36 9.09
C HIS A 498 32.34 -4.88 9.06
N GLY A 499 32.08 -5.50 10.21
CA GLY A 499 31.40 -6.79 10.22
C GLY A 499 29.92 -6.51 9.99
N HIS A 500 29.28 -7.16 8.99
CA HIS A 500 27.84 -7.07 8.77
C HIS A 500 27.11 -7.33 10.08
N PRO A 501 26.38 -6.37 10.69
CA PRO A 501 25.61 -6.67 11.88
C PRO A 501 24.55 -7.70 11.46
N GLY A 502 24.65 -8.91 11.96
CA GLY A 502 23.71 -9.98 11.67
C GLY A 502 22.27 -9.50 11.89
N THR A 503 21.34 -9.98 11.08
CA THR A 503 19.92 -9.62 11.18
C THR A 503 19.44 -9.68 12.63
N PRO A 504 18.80 -8.63 13.18
CA PRO A 504 18.33 -8.63 14.56
C PRO A 504 17.45 -9.86 14.84
N ARG A 505 17.70 -10.58 15.93
CA ARG A 505 16.98 -11.81 16.30
C ARG A 505 15.46 -11.64 16.33
N VAL A 506 14.98 -10.44 16.72
CA VAL A 506 13.55 -10.12 16.75
C VAL A 506 12.93 -10.19 15.37
N MET A 507 13.64 -9.76 14.32
CA MET A 507 13.13 -9.82 12.95
C MET A 507 12.96 -11.27 12.49
N ASN A 508 13.97 -12.11 12.68
CA ASN A 508 13.90 -13.55 12.35
C ASN A 508 12.80 -14.27 13.15
N ALA A 509 12.64 -13.96 14.43
CA ALA A 509 11.57 -14.53 15.24
C ALA A 509 10.17 -14.19 14.68
N VAL A 510 9.95 -12.96 14.23
CA VAL A 510 8.69 -12.55 13.60
C VAL A 510 8.45 -13.31 12.29
N LEU A 511 9.49 -13.53 11.46
CA LEU A 511 9.37 -14.31 10.24
C LEU A 511 8.90 -15.74 10.50
N TRP A 512 9.52 -16.43 11.45
CA TRP A 512 9.14 -17.79 11.84
C TRP A 512 7.75 -17.85 12.48
N LEU A 513 7.38 -16.84 13.28
CA LEU A 513 6.04 -16.73 13.86
C LEU A 513 4.96 -16.65 12.76
N LEU A 514 5.18 -15.86 11.71
CA LEU A 514 4.25 -15.73 10.57
C LEU A 514 4.30 -16.94 9.62
N ALA A 515 5.38 -17.72 9.62
CA ALA A 515 5.46 -18.94 8.85
C ALA A 515 4.48 -20.03 9.36
N ILE A 516 4.18 -20.02 10.67
CA ILE A 516 3.24 -20.96 11.28
C ILE A 516 1.83 -20.87 10.65
N PRO A 517 1.12 -19.73 10.70
CA PRO A 517 -0.18 -19.62 10.06
C PRO A 517 -0.10 -19.77 8.53
N THR A 518 0.99 -19.32 7.90
CA THR A 518 1.22 -19.51 6.47
C THR A 518 1.24 -20.99 6.06
N PHE A 519 1.64 -21.86 6.94
CA PHE A 519 1.64 -23.32 6.71
C PHE A 519 0.33 -23.97 7.20
N LEU A 520 -0.11 -23.66 8.42
CA LEU A 520 -1.16 -24.44 9.11
C LEU A 520 -2.58 -23.91 8.93
N PHE A 521 -2.78 -22.61 8.68
CA PHE A 521 -4.12 -21.99 8.69
C PHE A 521 -5.06 -22.62 7.63
N GLY A 522 -4.54 -23.15 6.53
CA GLY A 522 -5.34 -23.85 5.53
C GLY A 522 -6.12 -25.05 6.09
N LEU A 523 -5.58 -25.71 7.13
CA LEU A 523 -6.24 -26.83 7.79
C LEU A 523 -7.51 -26.46 8.54
N THR A 524 -7.79 -25.17 8.72
CA THR A 524 -9.04 -24.69 9.31
C THR A 524 -10.22 -24.66 8.34
N ALA A 525 -10.02 -24.98 7.05
CA ALA A 525 -11.05 -24.98 6.01
C ALA A 525 -12.32 -25.76 6.41
N TRP A 526 -12.17 -26.82 7.20
CA TRP A 526 -13.27 -27.64 7.69
C TRP A 526 -13.96 -27.09 8.95
N ALA A 527 -13.33 -26.15 9.67
CA ALA A 527 -13.87 -25.56 10.90
C ALA A 527 -14.42 -24.13 10.68
N LEU A 528 -14.05 -23.47 9.58
CA LEU A 528 -14.42 -22.10 9.31
C LEU A 528 -15.84 -21.89 8.74
N PRO A 529 -16.53 -22.86 8.10
CA PRO A 529 -17.88 -22.65 7.57
C PRO A 529 -18.86 -22.07 8.59
N ASP A 530 -18.79 -22.52 9.86
CA ASP A 530 -19.65 -22.01 10.93
C ASP A 530 -19.39 -20.53 11.29
N TRP A 531 -18.25 -19.98 10.90
CA TRP A 531 -17.87 -18.58 11.12
C TRP A 531 -18.30 -17.66 9.98
N PHE A 532 -18.78 -18.23 8.87
CA PHE A 532 -19.20 -17.51 7.68
C PHE A 532 -20.69 -17.83 7.37
N ASP A 533 -20.98 -18.20 6.15
CA ASP A 533 -22.35 -18.46 5.70
C ASP A 533 -22.70 -19.99 5.67
N GLY A 534 -21.90 -20.81 6.33
CA GLY A 534 -22.10 -22.26 6.38
C GLY A 534 -21.78 -23.01 5.08
N ARG A 535 -21.24 -22.34 4.05
CA ARG A 535 -20.80 -22.99 2.81
C ARG A 535 -19.51 -23.75 3.02
N ASP A 536 -19.42 -24.91 2.39
CA ASP A 536 -18.21 -25.76 2.42
C ASP A 536 -17.04 -25.02 1.74
N LEU A 537 -15.91 -24.98 2.44
CA LEU A 537 -14.63 -24.40 1.96
C LEU A 537 -13.61 -25.49 1.62
N ALA A 538 -14.00 -26.75 1.72
CA ALA A 538 -13.10 -27.87 1.46
C ALA A 538 -12.72 -27.92 -0.02
N PRO A 539 -11.46 -28.23 -0.33
CA PRO A 539 -11.00 -28.40 -1.71
C PRO A 539 -11.75 -29.51 -2.44
N THR A 540 -12.17 -29.26 -3.70
CA THR A 540 -12.69 -30.29 -4.59
C THR A 540 -11.56 -30.91 -5.39
N LEU A 541 -11.73 -32.18 -5.81
CA LEU A 541 -10.69 -32.86 -6.61
C LEU A 541 -10.46 -32.13 -7.94
N THR A 542 -11.52 -31.69 -8.59
CA THR A 542 -11.47 -31.06 -9.93
C THR A 542 -10.68 -29.76 -9.90
N THR A 543 -11.07 -28.80 -9.02
CA THR A 543 -10.39 -27.53 -8.93
C THR A 543 -8.97 -27.66 -8.39
N SER A 544 -8.74 -28.61 -7.45
CA SER A 544 -7.41 -28.87 -6.89
C SER A 544 -6.42 -29.38 -7.93
N VAL A 545 -6.83 -30.32 -8.78
CA VAL A 545 -5.98 -30.82 -9.87
C VAL A 545 -5.72 -29.74 -10.91
N LEU A 546 -6.76 -28.98 -11.29
CA LEU A 546 -6.64 -27.91 -12.27
C LEU A 546 -5.80 -26.75 -11.73
N GLY A 547 -6.12 -26.22 -10.55
CA GLY A 547 -5.46 -25.07 -9.95
C GLY A 547 -3.99 -25.32 -9.67
N THR A 548 -3.69 -26.44 -8.96
CA THR A 548 -2.30 -26.84 -8.67
C THR A 548 -1.55 -27.22 -9.94
N GLY A 549 -2.19 -27.97 -10.84
CA GLY A 549 -1.58 -28.39 -12.11
C GLY A 549 -1.15 -27.18 -12.95
N VAL A 550 -2.04 -26.22 -13.12
CA VAL A 550 -1.77 -25.00 -13.88
C VAL A 550 -0.68 -24.14 -13.20
N ALA A 551 -0.67 -24.02 -11.87
CA ALA A 551 0.38 -23.32 -11.13
C ALA A 551 1.75 -24.00 -11.30
N LEU A 552 1.80 -25.34 -11.24
CA LEU A 552 3.03 -26.10 -11.49
C LEU A 552 3.53 -25.93 -12.93
N VAL A 553 2.64 -25.91 -13.92
CA VAL A 553 3.00 -25.63 -15.32
C VAL A 553 3.66 -24.24 -15.42
N GLY A 554 3.09 -23.22 -14.80
CA GLY A 554 3.68 -21.87 -14.75
C GLY A 554 5.09 -21.89 -14.14
N GLY A 555 5.26 -22.59 -13.02
CA GLY A 555 6.56 -22.77 -12.38
C GLY A 555 7.57 -23.50 -13.26
N LEU A 556 7.18 -24.60 -13.91
CA LEU A 556 8.04 -25.39 -14.79
C LEU A 556 8.47 -24.60 -16.05
N LEU A 557 7.54 -23.86 -16.66
CA LEU A 557 7.85 -22.98 -17.79
C LEU A 557 8.88 -21.93 -17.39
N THR A 558 8.72 -21.33 -16.21
CA THR A 558 9.66 -20.34 -15.70
C THR A 558 11.02 -20.96 -15.38
N TYR A 559 11.05 -22.16 -14.82
CA TYR A 559 12.30 -22.88 -14.58
C TYR A 559 13.02 -23.21 -15.88
N ALA A 560 12.30 -23.67 -16.90
CA ALA A 560 12.87 -23.95 -18.23
C ALA A 560 13.43 -22.66 -18.88
N ALA A 561 12.66 -21.56 -18.81
CA ALA A 561 13.11 -20.25 -19.29
C ALA A 561 14.36 -19.79 -18.54
N TRP A 562 14.41 -19.92 -17.23
CA TRP A 562 15.56 -19.55 -16.40
C TRP A 562 16.82 -20.35 -16.74
N ARG A 563 16.68 -21.66 -16.97
CA ARG A 563 17.82 -22.48 -17.42
C ARG A 563 18.43 -21.98 -18.74
N HIS A 564 17.56 -21.55 -19.66
CA HIS A 564 17.99 -21.00 -20.95
C HIS A 564 18.65 -19.63 -20.78
N THR A 565 18.02 -18.72 -20.05
CA THR A 565 18.53 -17.35 -19.84
C THR A 565 19.80 -17.31 -18.98
N LYS A 566 20.00 -18.24 -18.06
CA LYS A 566 21.23 -18.37 -17.28
C LYS A 566 22.45 -18.63 -18.17
N ALA A 567 22.32 -19.41 -19.22
CA ALA A 567 23.39 -19.64 -20.19
C ALA A 567 23.71 -18.38 -20.99
N LEU A 568 22.70 -17.52 -21.25
CA LEU A 568 22.89 -16.21 -21.89
C LEU A 568 23.56 -15.21 -20.94
N ALA A 569 23.18 -15.17 -19.66
CA ALA A 569 23.78 -14.30 -18.65
C ALA A 569 25.28 -14.51 -18.49
N ALA A 570 25.74 -15.74 -18.59
CA ALA A 570 27.18 -16.05 -18.55
C ALA A 570 27.95 -15.49 -19.76
N ARG A 571 27.27 -15.28 -20.89
CA ARG A 571 27.90 -14.72 -22.13
C ARG A 571 27.81 -13.19 -22.20
N TYR A 572 26.84 -12.59 -21.55
CA TYR A 572 26.61 -11.15 -21.53
C TYR A 572 26.62 -10.67 -20.09
N PRO A 573 27.78 -10.44 -19.45
CA PRO A 573 27.82 -9.83 -18.15
C PRO A 573 27.11 -8.47 -18.23
N LEU A 574 26.27 -8.17 -17.26
CA LEU A 574 25.68 -6.84 -17.14
C LEU A 574 26.81 -5.84 -17.02
N GLY A 575 27.05 -5.09 -18.08
CA GLY A 575 27.88 -3.90 -17.97
C GLY A 575 27.23 -2.98 -16.95
N ALA A 576 28.02 -2.38 -16.09
CA ALA A 576 27.82 -1.19 -15.22
C ALA A 576 26.42 -0.82 -14.66
N VAL A 577 25.35 -1.52 -15.06
CA VAL A 577 23.97 -1.21 -14.68
C VAL A 577 23.67 -1.64 -13.26
N ALA A 578 24.36 -2.62 -12.77
CA ALA A 578 24.06 -3.23 -11.51
C ALA A 578 25.11 -3.00 -10.43
N ALA A 579 26.32 -2.73 -10.83
CA ALA A 579 27.36 -2.44 -9.88
C ALA A 579 27.27 -0.96 -9.51
N ASP A 580 26.66 -0.65 -8.39
CA ASP A 580 27.12 0.47 -7.60
C ASP A 580 28.49 0.08 -7.05
N PRO A 581 29.58 0.62 -7.53
CA PRO A 581 30.90 0.31 -6.97
C PRO A 581 31.03 0.79 -5.50
N GLU A 582 30.08 1.60 -5.04
CA GLU A 582 29.97 2.11 -3.68
C GLU A 582 28.82 1.45 -2.90
N GLY A 583 28.46 0.21 -3.21
CA GLY A 583 27.48 -0.57 -2.46
C GLY A 583 27.91 -0.76 -1.02
N ASP A 584 27.79 0.30 -0.25
CA ASP A 584 28.05 0.33 1.18
C ASP A 584 27.00 -0.55 1.87
N ALA A 585 27.42 -1.69 2.35
CA ALA A 585 26.58 -2.69 3.03
C ALA A 585 25.93 -2.17 4.33
N GLY A 586 26.22 -0.94 4.73
CA GLY A 586 25.65 -0.25 5.87
C GLY A 586 24.56 0.76 5.54
N ARG A 587 24.16 0.95 4.27
CA ARG A 587 23.12 1.93 3.92
C ARG A 587 21.75 1.46 4.38
N THR A 588 21.03 2.34 5.09
CA THR A 588 19.61 2.12 5.39
C THR A 588 18.81 2.06 4.08
N GLU A 589 17.62 1.40 4.09
CA GLU A 589 16.71 1.38 2.93
C GLU A 589 16.45 2.79 2.38
N ALA A 590 16.36 3.80 3.26
CA ALA A 590 16.22 5.19 2.90
C ALA A 590 17.41 5.71 2.08
N GLN A 591 18.62 5.35 2.45
CA GLN A 591 19.83 5.75 1.73
C GLN A 591 19.97 5.00 0.41
N ALA A 592 19.62 3.71 0.36
CA ALA A 592 19.55 2.93 -0.87
C ALA A 592 18.51 3.50 -1.85
N ILE A 593 17.35 3.95 -1.34
CA ILE A 593 16.32 4.64 -2.11
C ILE A 593 16.81 6.01 -2.58
N ALA A 594 17.43 6.81 -1.70
CA ALA A 594 17.89 8.16 -2.02
C ALA A 594 19.06 8.18 -3.02
N SER A 595 19.93 7.17 -2.97
CA SER A 595 21.10 7.10 -3.86
C SER A 595 20.79 6.65 -5.31
N ARG A 596 19.56 6.14 -5.59
CA ARG A 596 19.18 5.61 -6.92
C ARG A 596 17.79 6.00 -7.40
N PRO A 597 17.51 7.29 -7.61
CA PRO A 597 16.21 7.72 -8.16
C PRO A 597 15.87 7.05 -9.51
N ALA A 598 16.86 6.75 -10.33
CA ALA A 598 16.66 6.11 -11.64
C ALA A 598 16.26 4.62 -11.56
N ALA A 599 16.70 3.89 -10.53
CA ALA A 599 16.34 2.48 -10.34
C ALA A 599 14.95 2.29 -9.75
N TYR A 600 14.45 3.25 -8.98
CA TYR A 600 13.14 3.20 -8.34
C TYR A 600 11.99 3.76 -9.18
N GLY A 601 12.28 4.65 -10.11
CA GLY A 601 11.26 5.37 -10.87
C GLY A 601 11.21 5.06 -12.36
N ALA A 602 12.17 4.28 -12.88
CA ALA A 602 12.15 3.92 -14.30
C ALA A 602 11.13 2.79 -14.54
N PRO A 603 9.98 3.07 -15.16
CA PRO A 603 9.13 2.02 -15.69
C PRO A 603 9.88 1.33 -16.84
N GLY A 604 10.39 0.17 -16.59
CA GLY A 604 11.25 -0.58 -17.50
C GLY A 604 12.67 -0.61 -16.95
N GLY A 605 12.84 -1.27 -15.79
CA GLY A 605 14.14 -1.66 -15.27
C GLY A 605 14.98 -2.28 -16.38
N THR A 606 16.27 -2.07 -16.31
CA THR A 606 17.26 -2.49 -17.28
C THR A 606 16.89 -3.80 -17.93
N GLU A 607 16.85 -3.80 -19.25
CA GLU A 607 16.53 -4.99 -20.07
C GLU A 607 17.57 -6.10 -19.82
N ASP A 608 17.42 -6.80 -18.67
CA ASP A 608 18.28 -7.93 -18.35
C ASP A 608 17.96 -9.11 -19.27
N PRO A 609 18.86 -9.51 -20.17
CA PRO A 609 18.65 -10.67 -21.04
C PRO A 609 18.60 -11.99 -20.27
N ALA A 610 19.04 -12.00 -19.01
CA ALA A 610 19.01 -13.16 -18.12
C ALA A 610 17.66 -13.34 -17.39
N ASP A 611 16.75 -12.35 -17.50
CA ASP A 611 15.45 -12.45 -16.85
C ASP A 611 14.52 -13.45 -17.56
N PRO A 612 14.10 -14.55 -16.90
CA PRO A 612 13.17 -15.52 -17.47
C PRO A 612 11.80 -14.92 -17.78
N GLY A 613 11.36 -13.88 -17.04
CA GLY A 613 10.10 -13.18 -17.30
C GLY A 613 10.06 -12.52 -18.67
N ARG A 614 11.19 -11.97 -19.12
CA ARG A 614 11.32 -11.37 -20.45
C ARG A 614 11.16 -12.42 -21.56
N LEU A 615 11.76 -13.60 -21.39
CA LEU A 615 11.62 -14.68 -22.36
C LEU A 615 10.18 -15.17 -22.44
N LEU A 616 9.50 -15.31 -21.30
CA LEU A 616 8.12 -15.81 -21.24
C LEU A 616 7.11 -14.83 -21.83
N LEU A 617 7.29 -13.53 -21.58
CA LEU A 617 6.34 -12.50 -22.02
C LEU A 617 6.66 -11.93 -23.42
N GLY A 618 7.88 -12.11 -23.95
CA GLY A 618 8.28 -11.59 -25.24
C GLY A 618 8.03 -10.08 -25.36
N SER A 619 7.34 -9.67 -26.45
CA SER A 619 7.00 -8.25 -26.68
C SER A 619 6.05 -7.65 -25.62
N LEU A 620 5.25 -8.48 -24.95
CA LEU A 620 4.33 -8.05 -23.90
C LEU A 620 5.07 -7.59 -22.64
N HIS A 621 6.32 -8.03 -22.42
CA HIS A 621 7.11 -7.69 -21.24
C HIS A 621 7.19 -6.18 -21.00
N ARG A 622 7.50 -5.38 -22.04
CA ARG A 622 7.61 -3.92 -21.91
C ARG A 622 6.30 -3.26 -21.48
N HIS A 623 5.16 -3.73 -21.97
CA HIS A 623 3.85 -3.20 -21.59
C HIS A 623 3.48 -3.63 -20.16
N ALA A 624 3.75 -4.86 -19.79
CA ALA A 624 3.51 -5.38 -18.45
C ALA A 624 4.42 -4.70 -17.41
N ALA A 625 5.70 -4.47 -17.72
CA ALA A 625 6.65 -3.76 -16.85
C ALA A 625 6.23 -2.32 -16.56
N THR A 626 5.58 -1.64 -17.54
CA THR A 626 5.05 -0.27 -17.36
C THR A 626 3.63 -0.24 -16.80
N GLY A 627 3.09 -1.36 -16.30
CA GLY A 627 1.71 -1.43 -15.80
C GLY A 627 0.66 -1.12 -16.87
N PHE A 628 0.92 -1.55 -18.11
CA PHE A 628 0.07 -1.33 -19.29
C PHE A 628 -0.20 0.15 -19.59
N HIS A 629 0.74 1.02 -19.23
CA HIS A 629 0.68 2.48 -19.43
C HIS A 629 -0.50 3.19 -18.76
N LEU A 630 -1.16 2.58 -17.80
CA LEU A 630 -2.31 3.17 -17.11
C LEU A 630 -1.96 4.49 -16.39
N ASP A 631 -0.73 4.65 -15.92
CA ASP A 631 -0.27 5.91 -15.33
C ASP A 631 -0.24 7.05 -16.34
N ARG A 632 0.09 6.78 -17.60
CA ARG A 632 0.00 7.78 -18.68
C ARG A 632 -1.45 8.17 -18.95
N LEU A 633 -2.36 7.19 -18.94
CA LEU A 633 -3.78 7.43 -19.10
C LEU A 633 -4.33 8.28 -17.94
N HIS A 634 -4.03 7.93 -16.69
CA HIS A 634 -4.43 8.71 -15.52
C HIS A 634 -3.84 10.13 -15.57
N SER A 635 -2.58 10.26 -15.96
CA SER A 635 -1.94 11.58 -16.12
C SER A 635 -2.63 12.42 -17.19
N ALA A 636 -2.95 11.83 -18.34
CA ALA A 636 -3.64 12.53 -19.43
C ALA A 636 -5.07 12.94 -19.07
N LEU A 637 -5.82 12.08 -18.38
CA LEU A 637 -7.23 12.31 -18.07
C LEU A 637 -7.46 13.19 -16.82
N ALA A 638 -6.59 13.12 -15.83
CA ALA A 638 -6.78 13.81 -14.54
C ALA A 638 -5.70 14.85 -14.27
N VAL A 639 -4.43 14.47 -14.30
CA VAL A 639 -3.33 15.35 -13.84
C VAL A 639 -3.08 16.50 -14.80
N THR A 640 -3.03 16.21 -16.10
CA THR A 640 -2.75 17.24 -17.13
C THR A 640 -3.83 18.32 -17.21
N PRO A 641 -5.15 18.01 -17.23
CA PRO A 641 -6.18 19.04 -17.19
C PRO A 641 -6.16 19.90 -15.93
N VAL A 642 -5.93 19.30 -14.76
CA VAL A 642 -5.85 20.04 -13.50
C VAL A 642 -4.64 20.98 -13.49
N ARG A 643 -3.47 20.52 -13.97
CA ARG A 643 -2.27 21.37 -14.10
C ARG A 643 -2.49 22.50 -15.11
N ALA A 644 -3.14 22.22 -16.23
CA ALA A 644 -3.50 23.23 -17.22
C ALA A 644 -4.45 24.27 -16.62
N GLY A 645 -5.48 23.83 -15.88
CA GLY A 645 -6.38 24.71 -15.15
C GLY A 645 -5.66 25.56 -14.09
N ALA A 646 -4.77 24.97 -13.30
CA ALA A 646 -3.96 25.69 -12.32
C ALA A 646 -3.02 26.73 -12.98
N THR A 647 -2.45 26.39 -14.14
CA THR A 647 -1.63 27.33 -14.92
C THR A 647 -2.47 28.48 -15.45
N LEU A 648 -3.68 28.22 -15.95
CA LEU A 648 -4.62 29.25 -16.38
C LEU A 648 -5.02 30.17 -15.24
N VAL A 649 -5.38 29.61 -14.07
CA VAL A 649 -5.72 30.41 -12.88
C VAL A 649 -4.55 31.28 -12.46
N ARG A 650 -3.33 30.74 -12.41
CA ARG A 650 -2.11 31.51 -12.12
C ARG A 650 -1.88 32.63 -13.13
N PHE A 651 -2.07 32.35 -14.43
CA PHE A 651 -1.98 33.37 -15.47
C PHE A 651 -3.01 34.49 -15.25
N LEU A 652 -4.27 34.13 -15.00
CA LEU A 652 -5.35 35.12 -14.72
C LEU A 652 -5.03 35.94 -13.48
N ASP A 653 -4.53 35.34 -12.43
CA ASP A 653 -4.17 36.01 -11.20
C ASP A 653 -2.98 37.01 -11.41
N THR A 654 -1.85 36.49 -11.91
CA THR A 654 -0.62 37.24 -12.03
C THR A 654 -0.59 38.21 -13.22
N ALA A 655 -1.06 37.79 -14.40
CA ALA A 655 -0.98 38.60 -15.61
C ALA A 655 -2.19 39.52 -15.80
N VAL A 656 -3.36 39.14 -15.32
CA VAL A 656 -4.59 39.95 -15.49
C VAL A 656 -4.90 40.73 -14.22
N ILE A 657 -5.21 40.04 -13.12
CA ILE A 657 -5.66 40.69 -11.87
C ILE A 657 -4.58 41.62 -11.29
N ASP A 658 -3.33 41.15 -11.14
CA ASP A 658 -2.23 41.94 -10.66
C ASP A 658 -1.94 43.16 -11.55
N THR A 659 -2.15 43.00 -12.88
CA THR A 659 -1.98 44.14 -13.79
C THR A 659 -3.03 45.24 -13.55
N TYR A 660 -4.31 44.85 -13.36
CA TYR A 660 -5.36 45.79 -12.97
C TYR A 660 -5.10 46.43 -11.62
N VAL A 661 -4.66 45.69 -10.63
CA VAL A 661 -4.32 46.21 -9.30
C VAL A 661 -3.16 47.19 -9.40
N ARG A 662 -2.10 46.89 -10.16
CA ARG A 662 -0.96 47.79 -10.38
C ARG A 662 -1.35 49.03 -11.15
N ALA A 663 -2.19 48.91 -12.18
CA ALA A 663 -2.71 50.04 -12.95
C ALA A 663 -3.58 50.95 -12.07
N ALA A 664 -4.48 50.39 -11.29
CA ALA A 664 -5.29 51.14 -10.32
C ALA A 664 -4.43 51.86 -9.25
N ALA A 665 -3.39 51.20 -8.76
CA ALA A 665 -2.45 51.78 -7.82
C ALA A 665 -1.52 52.86 -8.45
N ALA A 666 -1.25 52.79 -9.75
CA ALA A 666 -0.48 53.79 -10.48
C ALA A 666 -1.28 55.06 -10.77
N LEU A 667 -2.59 54.96 -10.95
CA LEU A 667 -3.47 56.08 -11.29
C LEU A 667 -3.39 57.23 -10.24
N PRO A 668 -3.52 57.01 -8.94
CA PRO A 668 -3.35 58.04 -7.92
C PRO A 668 -1.95 58.68 -7.92
N LYS A 669 -0.90 57.88 -8.22
CA LYS A 669 0.47 58.37 -8.32
C LYS A 669 0.64 59.31 -9.53
N LEU A 670 0.05 58.95 -10.67
CA LEU A 670 0.04 59.78 -11.88
C LEU A 670 -0.75 61.10 -11.65
N LEU A 671 -1.94 60.96 -11.07
CA LEU A 671 -2.78 62.13 -10.73
C LEU A 671 -2.07 63.05 -9.72
N GLY A 672 -1.45 62.48 -8.71
CA GLY A 672 -0.66 63.25 -7.73
C GLY A 672 0.58 63.90 -8.36
N ALA A 673 1.23 63.26 -9.31
CA ALA A 673 2.35 63.84 -10.06
C ALA A 673 1.88 64.99 -10.99
N ALA A 674 0.74 64.81 -11.65
CA ALA A 674 0.10 65.86 -12.48
C ALA A 674 -0.32 67.08 -11.62
N ALA A 675 -0.97 66.83 -10.49
CA ALA A 675 -1.35 67.82 -9.55
C ALA A 675 -0.12 68.60 -9.03
N ARG A 676 0.95 67.94 -8.64
CA ARG A 676 2.21 68.53 -8.22
C ARG A 676 2.86 69.40 -9.32
N ARG A 677 2.77 68.99 -10.58
CA ARG A 677 3.25 69.75 -11.74
C ARG A 677 2.38 70.96 -12.02
N ALA A 678 1.07 70.89 -11.82
CA ALA A 678 0.14 71.95 -11.97
C ALA A 678 0.28 73.01 -10.81
N GLN A 679 0.67 72.55 -9.62
CA GLN A 679 0.94 73.43 -8.45
C GLN A 679 2.36 73.98 -8.52
N THR A 680 2.57 74.95 -9.43
CA THR A 680 3.88 75.60 -9.66
C THR A 680 4.29 76.60 -8.54
N GLY A 681 3.37 76.90 -7.62
CA GLY A 681 3.59 77.93 -6.56
C GLY A 681 3.71 79.34 -7.09
N ASN A 682 3.60 79.51 -8.40
CA ASN A 682 3.73 80.88 -9.02
C ASN A 682 2.34 81.40 -9.34
N ILE A 683 1.98 82.50 -8.64
CA ILE A 683 0.71 83.25 -8.77
C ILE A 683 0.43 83.63 -10.23
N GLN A 684 1.46 84.00 -10.98
CA GLN A 684 1.32 84.43 -12.39
C GLN A 684 0.85 83.26 -13.29
N THR A 685 1.34 82.06 -13.04
CA THR A 685 0.92 80.87 -13.78
C THR A 685 -0.54 80.54 -13.49
N TYR A 686 -0.99 80.65 -12.25
CA TYR A 686 -2.40 80.42 -11.88
C TYR A 686 -3.33 81.43 -12.46
N LEU A 687 -2.91 82.75 -12.41
CA LEU A 687 -3.68 83.81 -12.99
C LEU A 687 -3.77 83.70 -14.50
N GLY A 688 -2.66 83.35 -15.18
CA GLY A 688 -2.64 83.09 -16.61
C GLY A 688 -3.54 81.91 -17.02
N ALA A 689 -3.51 80.82 -16.26
CA ALA A 689 -4.40 79.67 -16.48
C ALA A 689 -5.88 79.99 -16.28
N LEU A 690 -6.18 80.84 -15.26
CA LEU A 690 -7.56 81.33 -14.97
C LEU A 690 -8.06 82.16 -16.12
N ILE A 691 -7.27 83.12 -16.61
CA ILE A 691 -7.60 84.01 -17.73
C ILE A 691 -7.80 83.16 -19.03
N ALA A 692 -6.89 82.24 -19.30
CA ALA A 692 -7.02 81.36 -20.44
C ALA A 692 -8.29 80.48 -20.37
N ALA A 693 -8.61 79.91 -19.20
CA ALA A 693 -9.85 79.14 -19.00
C ALA A 693 -11.11 79.96 -19.18
N ALA A 694 -11.13 81.20 -18.65
CA ALA A 694 -12.21 82.15 -18.81
C ALA A 694 -12.39 82.53 -20.30
N ALA A 695 -11.29 82.82 -21.01
CA ALA A 695 -11.33 83.07 -22.44
C ALA A 695 -11.87 81.89 -23.28
N LEU A 696 -11.44 80.68 -22.97
CA LEU A 696 -11.91 79.41 -23.60
C LEU A 696 -13.41 79.20 -23.32
N LEU A 697 -13.82 79.44 -22.08
CA LEU A 697 -15.24 79.27 -21.69
C LEU A 697 -16.10 80.31 -22.42
N THR A 698 -15.62 81.59 -22.53
CA THR A 698 -16.31 82.68 -23.27
C THR A 698 -16.40 82.31 -24.77
N CYS A 699 -15.30 81.82 -25.39
CA CYS A 699 -15.31 81.35 -26.73
C CYS A 699 -16.32 80.20 -26.95
N ALA A 700 -16.32 79.22 -26.03
CA ALA A 700 -17.24 78.11 -26.10
C ALA A 700 -18.71 78.56 -25.97
N VAL A 701 -19.01 79.49 -25.10
CA VAL A 701 -20.36 80.08 -24.96
C VAL A 701 -20.72 80.86 -26.18
N VAL A 702 -19.83 81.65 -26.76
CA VAL A 702 -20.08 82.43 -28.00
C VAL A 702 -20.30 81.43 -29.17
N LEU A 703 -19.51 80.42 -29.32
CA LEU A 703 -19.69 79.40 -30.38
C LEU A 703 -21.03 78.71 -30.19
N TYR A 704 -21.37 78.31 -28.98
CA TYR A 704 -22.67 77.65 -28.70
C TYR A 704 -23.83 78.68 -28.95
N ALA A 705 -23.73 79.95 -28.59
CA ALA A 705 -24.75 80.91 -28.88
C ALA A 705 -24.83 81.30 -30.37
N ALA A 706 -23.75 81.14 -31.12
CA ALA A 706 -23.71 81.39 -32.56
C ALA A 706 -24.27 80.21 -33.38
N GLY A 707 -24.67 79.09 -32.74
CA GLY A 707 -25.27 77.95 -33.40
C GLY A 707 -24.26 77.05 -34.16
N ALA A 708 -22.95 77.15 -33.82
CA ALA A 708 -21.89 76.35 -34.42
C ALA A 708 -21.61 75.11 -33.54
#